data_37fe00c1e766044532c4daa5c0fbbace
#
_entry.id   37fe00c1e766044532c4daa5c0fbbace
#
_cell.length_a   1.000
_cell.length_b   1.000
_cell.length_c   1.000
_cell.angle_alpha   90.00
_cell.angle_beta   90.00
_cell.angle_gamma   90.00
#
_symmetry.space_group_name_H-M   'P 1'
#
loop_
_entity.id
_entity.type
_entity.pdbx_description
1 polymer ?
#
loop_
_entity_poly.entity_id
_entity_poly.type
_entity_poly.pdbx_seq_one_letter_code
_entity_poly.pdbx_strand_id
1 'polypeptide(L)'
;MRLHLLFAVLLILLITAGGAPAKEVLLLNSYNPGMSWTDDVIGGVRLRLAIDAPNANLTVEYMDTKKVLLNESRMEFLKRLYSERYGERKFDVIISSDDDAFRFLLTNRDELFPGVPVVFCGVKDFRPEMLSNVSGFTGVLLNVSIEDTIDLMLRLHPDTNKIVVVNDNTTTGMANRRILEGVIPKFNITFDVLDNVTVDELRENVSRLGPGVLVLLLTFNRDRAGEVFTYEESAEILRQVSRVPVYGVWEMCLGHGIVGGYLSSGDAQGMKAAEIAARILHGADPESIPIVSHSPNVYMFDMLELRRFNISRGSLPAESEIINRPYHDRADLSHMNLSWHDLSGASLNQTYLNGSDLSNANLTGAYLRYSMIYDANLSLADLSGADIEGADIHNTDLREARLRGAKLIGVDLTRSDLSRADLTGAHMEIARLSGALLTGTMMDGADLNGTKMDGCNLSGAYVRSAFVYRANLRDANLSGANMSGSDLSGVDLTRAALIYSDLRNASMQDSVIRDANLTGSQLPGAIMMRSNISGANLSFTDLSNTDMRRCCMLFTDLVGARLNNARLDSSMLFRANLSRASLVSASLQGVDLSGSDLSEADLRGADMTNAKLTETVLEGADMSGARLLGADLTQARMHDLILTRANMLGARANWVDLSGARLSRALLTRAELFGADLSGTDLSGADLVKAYALRANLSGADLTDAKLDDADFSGAILRGAKMPELVIRSVNFGQADLSDADMSGCRFEALYVSNAVMRSANMRNAIFRGVMFENCDLSMADLKRIKATGVYLTNTSLSGADLRDSELYSVGFTNVDLRGARLDGIRYDRPTLESLAQQNLDGVSMSDDLRRDIERVRNEAS
;
A
#
# COMPACT_ATOMS: atom_id res chain seq x y z
N MET A 1 30.27 10.30 -31.06
CA MET A 1 28.90 10.68 -31.54
C MET A 1 27.92 9.49 -31.66
N ARG A 2 28.33 8.27 -32.07
CA ARG A 2 27.41 7.11 -32.14
C ARG A 2 27.05 6.48 -30.76
N LEU A 3 27.95 6.58 -29.76
CA LEU A 3 27.68 6.05 -28.43
C LEU A 3 26.71 6.93 -27.63
N HIS A 4 26.68 8.25 -27.85
CA HIS A 4 25.76 9.18 -27.21
C HIS A 4 24.35 9.12 -27.80
N LEU A 5 24.22 8.72 -29.09
CA LEU A 5 22.90 8.49 -29.70
C LEU A 5 22.26 7.18 -29.19
N LEU A 6 23.09 6.14 -28.97
CA LEU A 6 22.60 4.87 -28.38
C LEU A 6 22.17 5.06 -26.93
N PHE A 7 22.90 5.88 -26.14
CA PHE A 7 22.51 6.20 -24.76
C PHE A 7 21.24 7.06 -24.68
N ALA A 8 21.07 8.00 -25.63
CA ALA A 8 19.86 8.81 -25.73
C ALA A 8 18.64 7.99 -26.17
N VAL A 9 18.80 7.04 -27.09
CA VAL A 9 17.72 6.12 -27.51
C VAL A 9 17.40 5.11 -26.40
N LEU A 10 18.40 4.61 -25.66
CA LEU A 10 18.17 3.76 -24.48
C LEU A 10 17.50 4.54 -23.33
N LEU A 11 17.87 5.82 -23.13
CA LEU A 11 17.24 6.69 -22.14
C LEU A 11 15.80 7.07 -22.51
N ILE A 12 15.50 7.24 -23.81
CA ILE A 12 14.14 7.49 -24.30
C ILE A 12 13.29 6.20 -24.17
N LEU A 13 13.86 5.02 -24.42
CA LEU A 13 13.19 3.73 -24.20
C LEU A 13 12.98 3.41 -22.71
N LEU A 14 13.87 3.89 -21.81
CA LEU A 14 13.71 3.78 -20.35
C LEU A 14 12.72 4.81 -19.77
N ILE A 15 12.50 5.94 -20.46
CA ILE A 15 11.52 6.96 -20.02
C ILE A 15 10.10 6.63 -20.53
N THR A 16 9.96 5.78 -21.55
CA THR A 16 8.65 5.29 -22.03
C THR A 16 8.19 3.99 -21.37
N ALA A 17 9.00 3.40 -20.51
CA ALA A 17 8.62 2.32 -19.59
C ALA A 17 8.08 2.87 -18.26
N GLY A 18 7.28 3.94 -18.30
CA GLY A 18 6.33 4.25 -17.27
C GLY A 18 5.27 3.16 -17.31
N GLY A 19 5.21 2.29 -16.30
CA GLY A 19 4.20 1.26 -16.20
C GLY A 19 2.83 1.84 -16.49
N ALA A 20 2.12 1.29 -17.48
CA ALA A 20 0.76 1.70 -17.75
C ALA A 20 -0.01 1.61 -16.44
N PRO A 21 -0.87 2.59 -16.09
CA PRO A 21 -1.65 2.55 -14.87
C PRO A 21 -2.39 1.21 -14.80
N ALA A 22 -2.41 0.60 -13.61
CA ALA A 22 -3.14 -0.64 -13.39
C ALA A 22 -4.58 -0.46 -13.87
N LYS A 23 -5.07 -1.44 -14.63
CA LYS A 23 -6.44 -1.44 -15.14
C LYS A 23 -7.37 -2.05 -14.11
N GLU A 24 -8.50 -1.42 -13.83
CA GLU A 24 -9.45 -1.84 -12.81
C GLU A 24 -10.63 -2.60 -13.45
N VAL A 25 -10.82 -3.84 -13.08
CA VAL A 25 -11.89 -4.73 -13.57
C VAL A 25 -12.83 -5.07 -12.41
N LEU A 26 -14.12 -4.89 -12.59
CA LEU A 26 -15.15 -5.37 -11.67
C LEU A 26 -15.82 -6.62 -12.23
N LEU A 27 -15.80 -7.73 -11.50
CA LEU A 27 -16.62 -8.90 -11.79
C LEU A 27 -17.83 -8.91 -10.84
N LEU A 28 -19.00 -8.71 -11.38
CA LEU A 28 -20.25 -8.74 -10.65
C LEU A 28 -20.99 -10.04 -10.91
N ASN A 29 -21.10 -10.87 -9.88
CA ASN A 29 -21.77 -12.17 -9.97
C ASN A 29 -23.19 -12.11 -9.43
N SER A 30 -24.12 -12.77 -10.13
CA SER A 30 -25.51 -12.91 -9.68
C SER A 30 -25.60 -13.74 -8.40
N TYR A 31 -24.81 -14.79 -8.26
CA TYR A 31 -24.94 -15.78 -7.20
C TYR A 31 -23.82 -15.63 -6.15
N ASN A 32 -23.84 -16.50 -5.13
CA ASN A 32 -22.92 -16.47 -4.00
C ASN A 32 -21.65 -17.30 -4.26
N PRO A 33 -20.55 -17.03 -3.50
CA PRO A 33 -19.38 -17.88 -3.53
C PRO A 33 -19.68 -19.28 -3.00
N GLY A 34 -18.97 -20.29 -3.49
CA GLY A 34 -19.15 -21.71 -3.15
C GLY A 34 -20.22 -22.42 -4.00
N MET A 35 -20.73 -21.76 -5.04
CA MET A 35 -21.49 -22.43 -6.11
C MET A 35 -20.52 -22.77 -7.24
N SER A 36 -20.44 -24.05 -7.63
CA SER A 36 -19.52 -24.53 -8.67
C SER A 36 -19.51 -23.64 -9.91
N TRP A 37 -20.67 -23.34 -10.47
CA TRP A 37 -20.81 -22.46 -11.63
C TRP A 37 -20.17 -21.08 -11.43
N THR A 38 -20.43 -20.44 -10.29
CA THR A 38 -19.92 -19.09 -9.98
C THR A 38 -18.41 -19.12 -9.81
N ASP A 39 -17.91 -20.11 -9.10
CA ASP A 39 -16.49 -20.26 -8.81
C ASP A 39 -15.70 -20.60 -10.08
N ASP A 40 -16.26 -21.43 -10.98
CA ASP A 40 -15.70 -21.74 -12.30
C ASP A 40 -15.65 -20.48 -13.18
N VAL A 41 -16.73 -19.68 -13.28
CA VAL A 41 -16.70 -18.40 -14.02
C VAL A 41 -15.61 -17.49 -13.49
N ILE A 42 -15.48 -17.36 -12.17
CA ILE A 42 -14.41 -16.54 -11.54
C ILE A 42 -13.03 -17.09 -11.88
N GLY A 43 -12.87 -18.43 -11.84
CA GLY A 43 -11.65 -19.14 -12.23
C GLY A 43 -11.21 -18.79 -13.65
N GLY A 44 -12.13 -18.96 -14.60
CA GLY A 44 -11.92 -18.65 -16.00
C GLY A 44 -11.59 -17.18 -16.26
N VAL A 45 -12.29 -16.25 -15.57
CA VAL A 45 -12.00 -14.81 -15.67
C VAL A 45 -10.60 -14.51 -15.16
N ARG A 46 -10.24 -15.01 -13.98
CA ARG A 46 -8.91 -14.79 -13.38
C ARG A 46 -7.79 -15.32 -14.28
N LEU A 47 -7.93 -16.56 -14.71
CA LEU A 47 -6.93 -17.21 -15.56
C LEU A 47 -6.69 -16.41 -16.85
N ARG A 48 -7.76 -16.03 -17.54
CA ARG A 48 -7.64 -15.34 -18.82
C ARG A 48 -7.13 -13.92 -18.69
N LEU A 49 -7.58 -13.16 -17.68
CA LEU A 49 -7.05 -11.83 -17.41
C LEU A 49 -5.56 -11.86 -17.05
N ALA A 50 -5.11 -12.86 -16.28
CA ALA A 50 -3.69 -13.00 -15.94
C ALA A 50 -2.81 -13.21 -17.19
N ILE A 51 -3.36 -13.83 -18.24
CA ILE A 51 -2.66 -14.06 -19.52
C ILE A 51 -2.74 -12.82 -20.43
N ASP A 52 -3.95 -12.30 -20.66
CA ASP A 52 -4.17 -11.28 -21.69
C ASP A 52 -4.07 -9.85 -21.16
N ALA A 53 -4.21 -9.62 -19.87
CA ALA A 53 -4.13 -8.30 -19.23
C ALA A 53 -3.47 -8.38 -17.84
N PRO A 54 -2.17 -8.75 -17.76
CA PRO A 54 -1.48 -9.04 -16.48
C PRO A 54 -1.41 -7.84 -15.52
N ASN A 55 -1.68 -6.63 -16.00
CA ASN A 55 -1.72 -5.41 -15.18
C ASN A 55 -3.14 -5.06 -14.70
N ALA A 56 -4.14 -5.93 -14.91
CA ALA A 56 -5.51 -5.69 -14.49
C ALA A 56 -5.73 -6.15 -13.04
N ASN A 57 -6.33 -5.27 -12.24
CA ASN A 57 -6.78 -5.58 -10.88
C ASN A 57 -8.24 -6.03 -10.93
N LEU A 58 -8.51 -7.28 -10.54
CA LEU A 58 -9.86 -7.84 -10.51
C LEU A 58 -10.50 -7.66 -9.14
N THR A 59 -11.62 -6.94 -9.09
CA THR A 59 -12.50 -6.87 -7.92
C THR A 59 -13.70 -7.77 -8.15
N VAL A 60 -14.00 -8.68 -7.23
CA VAL A 60 -15.12 -9.64 -7.35
C VAL A 60 -16.23 -9.27 -6.36
N GLU A 61 -17.46 -9.15 -6.85
CA GLU A 61 -18.66 -8.86 -6.05
C GLU A 61 -19.78 -9.87 -6.31
N TYR A 62 -20.62 -10.07 -5.30
CA TYR A 62 -21.71 -11.05 -5.33
C TYR A 62 -23.03 -10.39 -4.95
N MET A 63 -24.07 -10.61 -5.76
CA MET A 63 -25.42 -10.11 -5.49
C MET A 63 -26.23 -11.07 -4.62
N ASP A 64 -25.83 -12.34 -4.54
CA ASP A 64 -26.44 -13.41 -3.74
C ASP A 64 -27.94 -13.64 -4.05
N THR A 65 -28.29 -13.59 -5.33
CA THR A 65 -29.71 -13.63 -5.78
C THR A 65 -30.35 -15.03 -5.70
N LYS A 66 -29.57 -16.09 -5.49
CA LYS A 66 -30.08 -17.43 -5.20
C LYS A 66 -30.68 -17.53 -3.79
N LYS A 67 -30.11 -16.82 -2.80
CA LYS A 67 -30.61 -16.81 -1.42
C LYS A 67 -31.66 -15.72 -1.20
N VAL A 68 -31.51 -14.57 -1.86
CA VAL A 68 -32.36 -13.40 -1.71
C VAL A 68 -32.85 -12.96 -3.09
N LEU A 69 -34.11 -13.19 -3.39
CA LEU A 69 -34.70 -12.83 -4.68
C LEU A 69 -34.49 -11.36 -5.04
N LEU A 70 -34.12 -11.10 -6.29
CA LEU A 70 -33.89 -9.76 -6.83
C LEU A 70 -35.22 -9.07 -7.11
N ASN A 71 -35.77 -8.41 -6.08
CA ASN A 71 -36.93 -7.52 -6.18
C ASN A 71 -36.53 -6.07 -6.16
N GLU A 72 -37.50 -5.14 -6.33
CA GLU A 72 -37.22 -3.70 -6.35
C GLU A 72 -36.49 -3.21 -5.09
N SER A 73 -36.88 -3.68 -3.91
CA SER A 73 -36.24 -3.30 -2.65
C SER A 73 -34.78 -3.78 -2.58
N ARG A 74 -34.50 -4.98 -3.10
CA ARG A 74 -33.14 -5.53 -3.16
C ARG A 74 -32.29 -4.81 -4.20
N MET A 75 -32.85 -4.48 -5.34
CA MET A 75 -32.21 -3.65 -6.38
C MET A 75 -31.76 -2.32 -5.81
N GLU A 76 -32.65 -1.60 -5.11
CA GLU A 76 -32.34 -0.31 -4.50
C GLU A 76 -31.29 -0.43 -3.37
N PHE A 77 -31.36 -1.49 -2.58
CA PHE A 77 -30.31 -1.78 -1.57
C PHE A 77 -28.94 -1.99 -2.20
N LEU A 78 -28.84 -2.84 -3.23
CA LEU A 78 -27.58 -3.10 -3.94
C LEU A 78 -27.04 -1.84 -4.62
N LYS A 79 -27.91 -1.04 -5.22
CA LYS A 79 -27.56 0.23 -5.82
C LYS A 79 -26.92 1.18 -4.80
N ARG A 80 -27.53 1.33 -3.62
CA ARG A 80 -27.00 2.15 -2.53
C ARG A 80 -25.67 1.62 -2.02
N LEU A 81 -25.58 0.31 -1.79
CA LEU A 81 -24.36 -0.37 -1.35
C LEU A 81 -23.18 -0.14 -2.31
N TYR A 82 -23.42 -0.30 -3.61
CA TYR A 82 -22.36 -0.13 -4.61
C TYR A 82 -22.01 1.34 -4.85
N SER A 83 -22.97 2.25 -4.72
CA SER A 83 -22.71 3.70 -4.74
C SER A 83 -21.80 4.12 -3.58
N GLU A 84 -22.06 3.66 -2.36
CA GLU A 84 -21.24 3.94 -1.17
C GLU A 84 -19.83 3.31 -1.27
N ARG A 85 -19.76 2.07 -1.82
CA ARG A 85 -18.51 1.31 -1.90
C ARG A 85 -17.60 1.78 -3.03
N TYR A 86 -18.15 2.21 -4.15
CA TYR A 86 -17.43 2.46 -5.39
C TYR A 86 -17.64 3.86 -5.98
N GLY A 87 -18.32 4.78 -5.31
CA GLY A 87 -18.64 6.12 -5.83
C GLY A 87 -17.44 6.96 -6.24
N GLU A 88 -16.27 6.72 -5.64
CA GLU A 88 -15.01 7.40 -5.97
C GLU A 88 -14.04 6.51 -6.79
N ARG A 89 -14.33 5.23 -6.98
CA ARG A 89 -13.47 4.27 -7.68
C ARG A 89 -13.89 4.14 -9.14
N LYS A 90 -12.93 4.30 -10.05
CA LYS A 90 -13.17 4.14 -11.49
C LYS A 90 -12.76 2.73 -11.92
N PHE A 91 -13.66 2.02 -12.58
CA PHE A 91 -13.36 0.78 -13.27
C PHE A 91 -13.15 1.07 -14.76
N ASP A 92 -12.27 0.30 -15.41
CA ASP A 92 -12.04 0.36 -16.86
C ASP A 92 -13.02 -0.55 -17.62
N VAL A 93 -13.45 -1.66 -17.01
CA VAL A 93 -14.44 -2.59 -17.56
C VAL A 93 -15.17 -3.33 -16.43
N ILE A 94 -16.43 -3.67 -16.65
CA ILE A 94 -17.23 -4.52 -15.76
C ILE A 94 -17.49 -5.84 -16.49
N ILE A 95 -17.25 -6.98 -15.82
CA ILE A 95 -17.73 -8.28 -16.26
C ILE A 95 -18.96 -8.62 -15.43
N SER A 96 -20.09 -9.00 -16.05
CA SER A 96 -21.28 -9.46 -15.34
C SER A 96 -21.53 -10.94 -15.62
N SER A 97 -21.73 -11.69 -14.55
CA SER A 97 -22.07 -13.11 -14.64
C SER A 97 -23.53 -13.34 -14.34
N ASP A 98 -24.19 -14.03 -15.26
CA ASP A 98 -25.59 -14.46 -15.22
C ASP A 98 -26.64 -13.34 -15.35
N ASP A 99 -27.91 -13.74 -15.46
CA ASP A 99 -29.04 -12.88 -15.84
C ASP A 99 -29.27 -11.71 -14.86
N ASP A 100 -29.16 -11.96 -13.56
CA ASP A 100 -29.50 -10.95 -12.54
C ASP A 100 -28.48 -9.81 -12.47
N ALA A 101 -27.19 -10.12 -12.55
CA ALA A 101 -26.12 -9.11 -12.61
C ALA A 101 -26.21 -8.30 -13.92
N PHE A 102 -26.49 -8.98 -15.03
CA PHE A 102 -26.71 -8.32 -16.31
C PHE A 102 -27.90 -7.35 -16.26
N ARG A 103 -29.06 -7.79 -15.78
CA ARG A 103 -30.27 -6.93 -15.64
C ARG A 103 -30.05 -5.77 -14.68
N PHE A 104 -29.34 -6.01 -13.59
CA PHE A 104 -28.98 -4.95 -12.65
C PHE A 104 -28.16 -3.85 -13.33
N LEU A 105 -27.15 -4.23 -14.11
CA LEU A 105 -26.27 -3.29 -14.82
C LEU A 105 -27.00 -2.59 -15.98
N LEU A 106 -27.88 -3.27 -16.69
CA LEU A 106 -28.75 -2.64 -17.71
C LEU A 106 -29.50 -1.42 -17.16
N THR A 107 -29.97 -1.51 -15.92
CA THR A 107 -30.80 -0.46 -15.30
C THR A 107 -29.96 0.59 -14.58
N ASN A 108 -28.86 0.21 -13.94
CA ASN A 108 -28.17 1.04 -12.96
C ASN A 108 -26.72 1.44 -13.34
N ARG A 109 -26.17 0.90 -14.44
CA ARG A 109 -24.76 1.12 -14.83
C ARG A 109 -24.44 2.60 -15.03
N ASP A 110 -25.28 3.34 -15.73
CA ASP A 110 -25.00 4.74 -16.05
C ASP A 110 -25.00 5.66 -14.84
N GLU A 111 -25.71 5.28 -13.78
CA GLU A 111 -25.71 5.99 -12.51
C GLU A 111 -24.54 5.59 -11.60
N LEU A 112 -24.24 4.28 -11.50
CA LEU A 112 -23.20 3.76 -10.61
C LEU A 112 -21.80 3.81 -11.23
N PHE A 113 -21.69 3.55 -12.52
CA PHE A 113 -20.43 3.40 -13.26
C PHE A 113 -20.51 4.11 -14.62
N PRO A 114 -20.66 5.45 -14.66
CA PRO A 114 -20.94 6.18 -15.89
C PRO A 114 -19.88 5.94 -16.97
N GLY A 115 -20.34 5.46 -18.13
CA GLY A 115 -19.49 5.21 -19.30
C GLY A 115 -18.57 3.98 -19.22
N VAL A 116 -18.63 3.19 -18.14
CA VAL A 116 -17.82 1.95 -18.03
C VAL A 116 -18.44 0.85 -18.90
N PRO A 117 -17.68 0.23 -19.83
CA PRO A 117 -18.17 -0.86 -20.64
C PRO A 117 -18.48 -2.11 -19.83
N VAL A 118 -19.48 -2.87 -20.27
CA VAL A 118 -19.92 -4.12 -19.64
C VAL A 118 -19.75 -5.29 -20.58
N VAL A 119 -19.06 -6.33 -20.10
CA VAL A 119 -18.94 -7.63 -20.77
C VAL A 119 -19.74 -8.65 -19.99
N PHE A 120 -20.80 -9.17 -20.57
CA PHE A 120 -21.65 -10.16 -19.90
C PHE A 120 -21.29 -11.59 -20.30
N CYS A 121 -21.50 -12.55 -19.37
CA CYS A 121 -21.44 -13.99 -19.61
C CYS A 121 -22.52 -14.70 -18.79
N GLY A 122 -22.81 -15.94 -19.12
CA GLY A 122 -23.81 -16.75 -18.42
C GLY A 122 -25.26 -16.30 -18.62
N VAL A 123 -25.52 -15.38 -19.55
CA VAL A 123 -26.87 -14.83 -19.80
C VAL A 123 -27.67 -15.74 -20.73
N LYS A 124 -28.83 -16.22 -20.27
CA LYS A 124 -29.71 -17.17 -20.96
C LYS A 124 -30.85 -16.48 -21.73
N ASP A 125 -31.49 -15.51 -21.10
CA ASP A 125 -32.68 -14.82 -21.65
C ASP A 125 -32.34 -13.54 -22.39
N PHE A 126 -31.26 -13.54 -23.18
CA PHE A 126 -30.83 -12.36 -23.94
C PHE A 126 -31.75 -12.11 -25.15
N ARG A 127 -32.18 -10.87 -25.34
CA ARG A 127 -32.90 -10.40 -26.54
C ARG A 127 -32.19 -9.13 -27.03
N PRO A 128 -31.92 -9.01 -28.35
CA PRO A 128 -31.24 -7.82 -28.90
C PRO A 128 -31.89 -6.49 -28.51
N GLU A 129 -33.23 -6.49 -28.35
CA GLU A 129 -34.01 -5.32 -27.94
C GLU A 129 -33.63 -4.79 -26.57
N MET A 130 -33.06 -5.62 -25.67
CA MET A 130 -32.58 -5.19 -24.34
C MET A 130 -31.46 -4.17 -24.43
N LEU A 131 -30.70 -4.14 -25.52
CA LEU A 131 -29.61 -3.20 -25.75
C LEU A 131 -30.00 -2.03 -26.67
N SER A 132 -31.25 -1.91 -27.12
CA SER A 132 -31.69 -0.90 -28.10
C SER A 132 -31.48 0.55 -27.64
N ASN A 133 -31.44 0.81 -26.32
CA ASN A 133 -31.28 2.14 -25.71
C ASN A 133 -30.04 2.24 -24.81
N VAL A 134 -29.11 1.29 -24.84
CA VAL A 134 -27.92 1.24 -23.99
C VAL A 134 -26.71 0.96 -24.86
N SER A 135 -25.63 1.70 -24.64
CA SER A 135 -24.34 1.52 -25.34
C SER A 135 -23.28 0.91 -24.42
N GLY A 136 -22.22 0.37 -24.98
CA GLY A 136 -21.07 -0.15 -24.22
C GLY A 136 -21.29 -1.52 -23.62
N PHE A 137 -22.25 -2.30 -24.12
CA PHE A 137 -22.47 -3.69 -23.70
C PHE A 137 -22.09 -4.67 -24.80
N THR A 138 -21.26 -5.64 -24.48
CA THR A 138 -20.93 -6.80 -25.32
C THR A 138 -20.78 -8.03 -24.44
N GLY A 139 -20.53 -9.20 -24.97
CA GLY A 139 -20.35 -10.38 -24.14
C GLY A 139 -20.53 -11.70 -24.87
N VAL A 140 -20.74 -12.76 -24.11
CA VAL A 140 -20.95 -14.12 -24.58
C VAL A 140 -22.26 -14.69 -24.02
N LEU A 141 -23.10 -15.21 -24.90
CA LEU A 141 -24.37 -15.82 -24.53
C LEU A 141 -24.18 -17.23 -24.00
N LEU A 142 -25.00 -17.62 -23.06
CA LEU A 142 -25.10 -19.00 -22.59
C LEU A 142 -26.21 -19.74 -23.32
N ASN A 143 -25.85 -20.60 -24.25
CA ASN A 143 -26.77 -21.46 -24.95
C ASN A 143 -26.60 -22.89 -24.44
N VAL A 144 -27.63 -23.44 -23.87
CA VAL A 144 -27.64 -24.84 -23.45
C VAL A 144 -27.76 -25.73 -24.71
N SER A 145 -26.75 -26.55 -24.99
CA SER A 145 -26.63 -27.34 -26.22
C SER A 145 -27.43 -28.64 -26.14
N ILE A 146 -28.77 -28.50 -26.03
CA ILE A 146 -29.69 -29.69 -25.99
C ILE A 146 -29.64 -30.41 -27.31
N GLU A 147 -29.74 -29.72 -28.44
CA GLU A 147 -29.74 -30.26 -29.79
C GLU A 147 -28.46 -31.05 -30.08
N ASP A 148 -27.29 -30.42 -29.89
CA ASP A 148 -25.97 -31.04 -30.15
C ASP A 148 -25.73 -32.26 -29.26
N THR A 149 -26.21 -32.22 -28.01
CA THR A 149 -26.11 -33.36 -27.10
C THR A 149 -27.01 -34.50 -27.55
N ILE A 150 -28.25 -34.24 -28.01
CA ILE A 150 -29.14 -35.26 -28.58
C ILE A 150 -28.53 -35.85 -29.85
N ASP A 151 -27.98 -35.05 -30.76
CA ASP A 151 -27.26 -35.50 -31.94
C ASP A 151 -26.11 -36.43 -31.58
N LEU A 152 -25.31 -36.04 -30.57
CA LEU A 152 -24.24 -36.87 -30.04
C LEU A 152 -24.75 -38.20 -29.48
N MET A 153 -25.82 -38.17 -28.68
CA MET A 153 -26.46 -39.38 -28.10
C MET A 153 -26.87 -40.35 -29.17
N LEU A 154 -27.57 -39.89 -30.23
CA LEU A 154 -28.03 -40.72 -31.33
C LEU A 154 -26.90 -41.24 -32.20
N ARG A 155 -25.84 -40.46 -32.36
CA ARG A 155 -24.66 -40.90 -33.09
C ARG A 155 -23.90 -42.01 -32.34
N LEU A 156 -23.80 -41.93 -31.02
CA LEU A 156 -23.17 -42.93 -30.18
C LEU A 156 -24.05 -44.18 -29.97
N HIS A 157 -25.37 -44.02 -30.06
CA HIS A 157 -26.36 -45.10 -29.84
C HIS A 157 -27.40 -45.14 -30.98
N PRO A 158 -27.05 -45.65 -32.19
CA PRO A 158 -27.92 -45.58 -33.37
C PRO A 158 -29.24 -46.40 -33.22
N ASP A 159 -29.26 -47.37 -32.28
CA ASP A 159 -30.44 -48.22 -32.00
C ASP A 159 -31.45 -47.54 -31.02
N THR A 160 -31.26 -46.28 -30.68
CA THR A 160 -32.12 -45.55 -29.75
C THR A 160 -33.48 -45.29 -30.36
N ASN A 161 -34.53 -45.64 -29.64
CA ASN A 161 -35.92 -45.43 -30.04
C ASN A 161 -36.67 -44.43 -29.12
N LYS A 162 -36.11 -44.15 -27.94
CA LYS A 162 -36.70 -43.25 -26.97
C LYS A 162 -35.63 -42.51 -26.17
N ILE A 163 -35.84 -41.21 -25.89
CA ILE A 163 -35.08 -40.44 -24.92
C ILE A 163 -36.01 -40.02 -23.79
N VAL A 164 -35.61 -40.35 -22.57
CA VAL A 164 -36.24 -39.84 -21.34
C VAL A 164 -35.49 -38.59 -20.90
N VAL A 165 -36.19 -37.46 -20.85
CA VAL A 165 -35.62 -36.21 -20.45
C VAL A 165 -35.97 -35.90 -18.99
N VAL A 166 -34.99 -35.75 -18.16
CA VAL A 166 -35.16 -35.38 -16.76
C VAL A 166 -34.98 -33.84 -16.64
N ASN A 167 -36.01 -33.19 -16.12
CA ASN A 167 -36.07 -31.74 -15.97
C ASN A 167 -36.87 -31.41 -14.69
N ASP A 168 -36.89 -30.15 -14.32
CA ASP A 168 -37.69 -29.65 -13.17
C ASP A 168 -38.50 -28.41 -13.53
N ASN A 169 -39.31 -27.93 -12.58
CA ASN A 169 -40.16 -26.74 -12.75
C ASN A 169 -39.51 -25.45 -12.20
N THR A 170 -38.19 -25.43 -11.98
CA THR A 170 -37.46 -24.21 -11.65
C THR A 170 -37.40 -23.24 -12.84
N THR A 171 -37.02 -22.01 -12.62
CA THR A 171 -36.86 -21.02 -13.70
C THR A 171 -35.94 -21.55 -14.81
N THR A 172 -34.82 -22.20 -14.42
CA THR A 172 -33.89 -22.85 -15.36
C THR A 172 -34.58 -24.02 -16.10
N GLY A 173 -35.26 -24.88 -15.37
CA GLY A 173 -35.99 -26.00 -15.97
C GLY A 173 -37.09 -25.59 -16.97
N MET A 174 -37.84 -24.54 -16.64
CA MET A 174 -38.81 -23.97 -17.58
C MET A 174 -38.18 -23.38 -18.83
N ALA A 175 -37.00 -22.76 -18.73
CA ALA A 175 -36.27 -22.28 -19.88
C ALA A 175 -35.75 -23.45 -20.76
N ASN A 176 -35.16 -24.48 -20.15
CA ASN A 176 -34.72 -25.68 -20.82
C ASN A 176 -35.88 -26.40 -21.54
N ARG A 177 -37.07 -26.43 -20.91
CA ARG A 177 -38.27 -27.03 -21.49
C ARG A 177 -38.66 -26.33 -22.77
N ARG A 178 -38.65 -25.00 -22.84
CA ARG A 178 -38.99 -24.24 -24.07
C ARG A 178 -38.01 -24.55 -25.19
N ILE A 179 -36.70 -24.64 -24.89
CA ILE A 179 -35.66 -25.00 -25.87
C ILE A 179 -35.94 -26.43 -26.38
N LEU A 180 -36.15 -27.36 -25.48
CA LEU A 180 -36.41 -28.76 -25.79
C LEU A 180 -37.65 -28.92 -26.73
N GLU A 181 -38.73 -28.19 -26.45
CA GLU A 181 -39.98 -28.21 -27.29
C GLU A 181 -39.69 -27.76 -28.72
N GLY A 182 -38.73 -26.82 -28.93
CA GLY A 182 -38.30 -26.40 -30.24
C GLY A 182 -37.36 -27.41 -30.94
N VAL A 183 -36.70 -28.26 -30.16
CA VAL A 183 -35.72 -29.25 -30.64
C VAL A 183 -36.39 -30.60 -30.97
N ILE A 184 -37.32 -31.06 -30.14
CA ILE A 184 -38.02 -32.37 -30.33
C ILE A 184 -38.47 -32.61 -31.77
N PRO A 185 -39.13 -31.65 -32.48
CA PRO A 185 -39.63 -31.89 -33.85
C PRO A 185 -38.55 -32.21 -34.88
N LYS A 186 -37.28 -31.93 -34.59
CA LYS A 186 -36.16 -32.20 -35.48
C LYS A 186 -35.71 -33.66 -35.50
N PHE A 187 -36.15 -34.44 -34.53
CA PHE A 187 -35.73 -35.84 -34.34
C PHE A 187 -36.88 -36.80 -34.52
N ASN A 188 -36.67 -37.87 -35.23
CA ASN A 188 -37.69 -38.91 -35.48
C ASN A 188 -37.60 -40.05 -34.45
N ILE A 189 -37.68 -39.67 -33.14
CA ILE A 189 -37.68 -40.59 -32.01
C ILE A 189 -38.70 -40.12 -30.97
N THR A 190 -39.05 -41.00 -30.01
CA THR A 190 -39.99 -40.68 -28.94
C THR A 190 -39.26 -39.96 -27.79
N PHE A 191 -39.84 -38.87 -27.30
CA PHE A 191 -39.40 -38.20 -26.10
C PHE A 191 -40.40 -38.33 -24.96
N ASP A 192 -39.95 -38.63 -23.77
CA ASP A 192 -40.72 -38.68 -22.54
C ASP A 192 -40.10 -37.72 -21.51
N VAL A 193 -40.85 -36.77 -21.03
CA VAL A 193 -40.30 -35.69 -20.20
C VAL A 193 -40.78 -35.81 -18.77
N LEU A 194 -39.85 -36.02 -17.85
CA LEU A 194 -40.06 -36.10 -16.40
C LEU A 194 -39.74 -34.75 -15.80
N ASP A 195 -40.69 -33.82 -15.70
CA ASP A 195 -40.53 -32.45 -15.22
C ASP A 195 -41.34 -32.09 -13.97
N ASN A 196 -42.21 -32.96 -13.53
CA ASN A 196 -43.06 -32.79 -12.35
C ASN A 196 -43.16 -34.07 -11.52
N VAL A 197 -42.02 -34.62 -11.11
CA VAL A 197 -41.90 -35.85 -10.34
C VAL A 197 -41.19 -35.60 -9.00
N THR A 198 -41.48 -36.49 -8.01
CA THR A 198 -40.64 -36.55 -6.80
C THR A 198 -39.36 -37.34 -7.07
N VAL A 199 -38.37 -37.21 -6.20
CA VAL A 199 -37.12 -37.97 -6.32
C VAL A 199 -37.37 -39.47 -6.33
N ASP A 200 -38.33 -39.99 -5.57
CA ASP A 200 -38.68 -41.42 -5.53
C ASP A 200 -39.36 -41.85 -6.81
N GLU A 201 -40.27 -41.05 -7.36
CA GLU A 201 -40.87 -41.30 -8.67
C GLU A 201 -39.82 -41.26 -9.79
N LEU A 202 -38.85 -40.35 -9.72
CA LEU A 202 -37.74 -40.30 -10.65
C LEU A 202 -36.90 -41.58 -10.61
N ARG A 203 -36.54 -42.03 -9.39
CA ARG A 203 -35.83 -43.30 -9.19
C ARG A 203 -36.59 -44.49 -9.74
N GLU A 204 -37.90 -44.59 -9.47
CA GLU A 204 -38.76 -45.66 -9.95
C GLU A 204 -38.84 -45.65 -11.48
N ASN A 205 -39.10 -44.51 -12.10
CA ASN A 205 -39.23 -44.36 -13.55
C ASN A 205 -37.91 -44.71 -14.27
N VAL A 206 -36.77 -44.20 -13.80
CA VAL A 206 -35.48 -44.44 -14.43
C VAL A 206 -34.98 -45.87 -14.24
N SER A 207 -35.25 -46.50 -13.08
CA SER A 207 -34.82 -47.91 -12.80
C SER A 207 -35.49 -48.96 -13.71
N ARG A 208 -36.64 -48.60 -14.29
CA ARG A 208 -37.44 -49.48 -15.17
C ARG A 208 -37.05 -49.38 -16.64
N LEU A 209 -36.14 -48.47 -16.99
CA LEU A 209 -35.71 -48.26 -18.38
C LEU A 209 -34.87 -49.46 -18.88
N GLY A 210 -35.13 -49.85 -20.14
CA GLY A 210 -34.46 -50.96 -20.79
C GLY A 210 -33.70 -50.57 -22.06
N PRO A 211 -33.12 -51.56 -22.76
CA PRO A 211 -32.35 -51.30 -23.96
C PRO A 211 -33.05 -50.46 -25.01
N GLY A 212 -32.29 -49.59 -25.71
CA GLY A 212 -32.83 -48.69 -26.72
C GLY A 212 -33.39 -47.36 -26.15
N VAL A 213 -33.26 -47.15 -24.84
CA VAL A 213 -33.65 -45.89 -24.17
C VAL A 213 -32.39 -45.19 -23.70
N LEU A 214 -32.34 -43.87 -23.84
CA LEU A 214 -31.31 -43.00 -23.25
C LEU A 214 -31.95 -42.02 -22.29
N VAL A 215 -31.19 -41.53 -21.31
CA VAL A 215 -31.61 -40.47 -20.40
C VAL A 215 -30.84 -39.21 -20.70
N LEU A 216 -31.54 -38.07 -20.81
CA LEU A 216 -30.92 -36.73 -20.92
C LEU A 216 -31.29 -35.93 -19.66
N LEU A 217 -30.32 -35.64 -18.85
CA LEU A 217 -30.44 -34.74 -17.66
C LEU A 217 -30.27 -33.30 -18.10
N LEU A 218 -31.34 -32.49 -18.00
CA LEU A 218 -31.27 -31.04 -18.19
C LEU A 218 -31.06 -30.33 -16.85
N THR A 219 -32.06 -30.46 -15.94
CA THR A 219 -31.94 -30.01 -14.54
C THR A 219 -32.87 -30.85 -13.67
N PHE A 220 -32.50 -31.09 -12.42
CA PHE A 220 -33.36 -31.66 -11.39
C PHE A 220 -32.94 -31.10 -10.02
N ASN A 221 -32.95 -29.77 -9.91
CA ASN A 221 -32.50 -29.05 -8.69
C ASN A 221 -33.63 -28.91 -7.66
N ARG A 222 -34.88 -29.14 -8.04
CA ARG A 222 -36.02 -29.19 -7.12
C ARG A 222 -37.07 -30.18 -7.62
N ASP A 223 -37.43 -31.08 -6.76
CA ASP A 223 -38.51 -32.03 -7.06
C ASP A 223 -39.92 -31.47 -6.80
N ARG A 224 -40.99 -32.24 -7.12
CA ARG A 224 -42.38 -31.85 -6.89
C ARG A 224 -42.70 -31.67 -5.42
N ALA A 225 -42.05 -32.37 -4.49
CA ALA A 225 -42.23 -32.26 -3.05
C ALA A 225 -41.53 -31.02 -2.46
N GLY A 226 -40.68 -30.34 -3.24
CA GLY A 226 -39.94 -29.16 -2.83
C GLY A 226 -38.57 -29.48 -2.27
N GLU A 227 -38.10 -30.70 -2.33
CA GLU A 227 -36.74 -31.10 -1.97
C GLU A 227 -35.76 -30.52 -2.99
N VAL A 228 -34.59 -30.07 -2.50
CA VAL A 228 -33.59 -29.32 -3.31
C VAL A 228 -32.33 -30.15 -3.44
N PHE A 229 -31.81 -30.24 -4.65
CA PHE A 229 -30.58 -30.97 -5.01
C PHE A 229 -29.60 -30.07 -5.73
N THR A 230 -28.32 -30.36 -5.60
CA THR A 230 -27.26 -29.77 -6.49
C THR A 230 -27.31 -30.50 -7.85
N TYR A 231 -26.55 -29.97 -8.82
CA TYR A 231 -26.42 -30.66 -10.13
C TYR A 231 -25.70 -32.01 -9.99
N GLU A 232 -24.70 -32.05 -9.13
CA GLU A 232 -23.90 -33.24 -8.81
C GLU A 232 -24.79 -34.32 -8.14
N GLU A 233 -25.57 -33.92 -7.12
CA GLU A 233 -26.50 -34.85 -6.44
C GLU A 233 -27.58 -35.39 -7.39
N SER A 234 -28.08 -34.56 -8.31
CA SER A 234 -29.06 -34.95 -9.31
C SER A 234 -28.50 -35.99 -10.28
N ALA A 235 -27.26 -35.80 -10.73
CA ALA A 235 -26.57 -36.79 -11.56
C ALA A 235 -26.28 -38.09 -10.80
N GLU A 236 -25.86 -38.02 -9.54
CA GLU A 236 -25.57 -39.18 -8.69
C GLU A 236 -26.85 -39.99 -8.38
N ILE A 237 -28.01 -39.35 -8.17
CA ILE A 237 -29.32 -40.04 -8.02
C ILE A 237 -29.60 -40.90 -9.25
N LEU A 238 -29.38 -40.35 -10.45
CA LEU A 238 -29.57 -41.09 -11.70
C LEU A 238 -28.55 -42.23 -11.85
N ARG A 239 -27.29 -42.01 -11.52
CA ARG A 239 -26.22 -42.99 -11.54
C ARG A 239 -26.57 -44.26 -10.73
N GLN A 240 -27.12 -44.04 -9.54
CA GLN A 240 -27.50 -45.14 -8.62
C GLN A 240 -28.58 -46.05 -9.18
N VAL A 241 -29.52 -45.55 -9.99
CA VAL A 241 -30.69 -46.29 -10.43
C VAL A 241 -30.73 -46.60 -11.93
N SER A 242 -30.02 -45.82 -12.76
CA SER A 242 -30.07 -45.97 -14.20
C SER A 242 -29.31 -47.22 -14.69
N ARG A 243 -29.97 -48.01 -15.54
CA ARG A 243 -29.41 -49.15 -16.29
C ARG A 243 -29.08 -48.80 -17.73
N VAL A 244 -29.38 -47.55 -18.14
CA VAL A 244 -29.14 -47.02 -19.47
C VAL A 244 -28.25 -45.77 -19.41
N PRO A 245 -27.57 -45.41 -20.51
CA PRO A 245 -26.68 -44.24 -20.51
C PRO A 245 -27.41 -42.95 -20.16
N VAL A 246 -26.83 -42.16 -19.25
CA VAL A 246 -27.31 -40.83 -18.86
C VAL A 246 -26.37 -39.78 -19.46
N TYR A 247 -26.90 -38.85 -20.22
CA TYR A 247 -26.19 -37.71 -20.79
C TYR A 247 -26.64 -36.42 -20.10
N GLY A 248 -25.85 -35.41 -20.17
CA GLY A 248 -26.16 -34.09 -19.57
C GLY A 248 -25.75 -32.92 -20.48
N VAL A 249 -26.10 -31.71 -20.05
CA VAL A 249 -25.78 -30.46 -20.76
C VAL A 249 -24.92 -29.52 -19.90
N TRP A 250 -24.64 -29.88 -18.65
CA TRP A 250 -23.88 -29.11 -17.68
C TRP A 250 -22.61 -29.85 -17.22
N GLU A 251 -21.48 -29.16 -17.26
CA GLU A 251 -20.20 -29.71 -16.80
C GLU A 251 -20.26 -30.19 -15.34
N MET A 252 -20.96 -29.50 -14.45
CA MET A 252 -21.13 -29.84 -13.03
C MET A 252 -21.71 -31.26 -12.77
N CYS A 253 -22.38 -31.85 -13.75
CA CYS A 253 -22.90 -33.23 -13.67
C CYS A 253 -21.83 -34.26 -14.05
N LEU A 254 -20.73 -33.84 -14.68
CA LEU A 254 -19.69 -34.75 -15.17
C LEU A 254 -18.88 -35.30 -13.98
N GLY A 255 -18.57 -36.59 -13.98
CA GLY A 255 -17.94 -37.27 -12.85
C GLY A 255 -18.94 -37.83 -11.83
N HIS A 256 -20.22 -37.41 -11.90
CA HIS A 256 -21.28 -37.77 -10.96
C HIS A 256 -22.34 -38.70 -11.56
N GLY A 257 -22.06 -39.28 -12.76
CA GLY A 257 -22.93 -40.33 -13.36
C GLY A 257 -23.52 -40.04 -14.71
N ILE A 258 -23.18 -38.91 -15.32
CA ILE A 258 -23.48 -38.76 -16.76
C ILE A 258 -22.33 -39.30 -17.59
N VAL A 259 -22.65 -39.90 -18.74
CA VAL A 259 -21.67 -40.35 -19.74
C VAL A 259 -20.85 -39.16 -20.27
N GLY A 260 -21.53 -38.04 -20.46
CA GLY A 260 -20.96 -36.82 -21.04
C GLY A 260 -22.04 -36.05 -21.82
N GLY A 261 -21.57 -35.20 -22.72
CA GLY A 261 -22.41 -34.33 -23.57
C GLY A 261 -21.59 -33.26 -24.27
N TYR A 262 -22.29 -32.36 -24.95
CA TYR A 262 -21.71 -31.06 -25.33
C TYR A 262 -22.04 -30.07 -24.25
N LEU A 263 -21.12 -29.98 -23.27
CA LEU A 263 -21.42 -29.40 -21.95
C LEU A 263 -21.17 -27.90 -21.92
N SER A 264 -22.03 -27.20 -21.21
CA SER A 264 -21.85 -25.78 -20.85
C SER A 264 -20.92 -25.68 -19.65
N SER A 265 -19.82 -24.94 -19.80
CA SER A 265 -18.75 -24.78 -18.81
C SER A 265 -18.73 -23.35 -18.25
N GLY A 266 -18.65 -23.22 -16.94
CA GLY A 266 -18.47 -21.95 -16.24
C GLY A 266 -17.11 -21.32 -16.56
N ASP A 267 -16.04 -22.11 -16.51
CA ASP A 267 -14.69 -21.68 -16.85
C ASP A 267 -14.62 -21.14 -18.28
N ALA A 268 -15.15 -21.85 -19.26
CA ALA A 268 -15.14 -21.42 -20.65
C ALA A 268 -15.92 -20.12 -20.88
N GLN A 269 -17.05 -19.93 -20.18
CA GLN A 269 -17.81 -18.67 -20.18
C GLN A 269 -16.97 -17.52 -19.58
N GLY A 270 -16.34 -17.75 -18.43
CA GLY A 270 -15.50 -16.79 -17.74
C GLY A 270 -14.27 -16.41 -18.58
N MET A 271 -13.57 -17.38 -19.14
CA MET A 271 -12.43 -17.17 -20.03
C MET A 271 -12.81 -16.34 -21.24
N LYS A 272 -13.96 -16.63 -21.88
CA LYS A 272 -14.40 -15.90 -23.08
C LYS A 272 -14.80 -14.45 -22.75
N ALA A 273 -15.46 -14.23 -21.62
CA ALA A 273 -15.76 -12.89 -21.15
C ALA A 273 -14.49 -12.09 -20.84
N ALA A 274 -13.51 -12.69 -20.19
CA ALA A 274 -12.24 -12.07 -19.88
C ALA A 274 -11.40 -11.74 -21.13
N GLU A 275 -11.41 -12.60 -22.16
CA GLU A 275 -10.80 -12.32 -23.47
C GLU A 275 -11.39 -11.05 -24.08
N ILE A 276 -12.72 -10.90 -24.05
CA ILE A 276 -13.41 -9.69 -24.54
C ILE A 276 -13.03 -8.47 -23.69
N ALA A 277 -13.04 -8.62 -22.36
CA ALA A 277 -12.67 -7.56 -21.43
C ALA A 277 -11.21 -7.10 -21.65
N ALA A 278 -10.29 -8.03 -21.85
CA ALA A 278 -8.88 -7.72 -22.14
C ALA A 278 -8.73 -6.92 -23.45
N ARG A 279 -9.48 -7.23 -24.50
CA ARG A 279 -9.50 -6.45 -25.74
C ARG A 279 -9.95 -5.01 -25.49
N ILE A 280 -10.97 -4.80 -24.66
CA ILE A 280 -11.45 -3.47 -24.26
C ILE A 280 -10.37 -2.73 -23.44
N LEU A 281 -9.72 -3.40 -22.49
CA LEU A 281 -8.62 -2.85 -21.70
C LEU A 281 -7.43 -2.41 -22.59
N HIS A 282 -7.23 -3.06 -23.72
CA HIS A 282 -6.23 -2.69 -24.73
C HIS A 282 -6.72 -1.61 -25.72
N GLY A 283 -7.92 -1.06 -25.50
CA GLY A 283 -8.44 0.08 -26.25
C GLY A 283 -9.39 -0.27 -27.41
N ALA A 284 -9.86 -1.51 -27.49
CA ALA A 284 -10.92 -1.83 -28.46
C ALA A 284 -12.25 -1.18 -28.04
N ASP A 285 -12.96 -0.62 -29.01
CA ASP A 285 -14.30 -0.07 -28.78
C ASP A 285 -15.29 -1.23 -28.50
N PRO A 286 -15.99 -1.23 -27.36
CA PRO A 286 -17.00 -2.25 -27.03
C PRO A 286 -18.04 -2.48 -28.12
N GLU A 287 -18.47 -1.42 -28.80
CA GLU A 287 -19.44 -1.47 -29.90
C GLU A 287 -18.91 -2.18 -31.16
N SER A 288 -17.59 -2.24 -31.31
CA SER A 288 -16.94 -2.94 -32.42
C SER A 288 -16.80 -4.44 -32.16
N ILE A 289 -17.03 -4.90 -30.94
CA ILE A 289 -16.91 -6.30 -30.56
C ILE A 289 -18.30 -6.96 -30.60
N PRO A 290 -18.55 -7.85 -31.56
CA PRO A 290 -19.85 -8.48 -31.67
C PRO A 290 -20.13 -9.39 -30.48
N ILE A 291 -21.39 -9.48 -30.05
CA ILE A 291 -21.82 -10.43 -29.04
C ILE A 291 -21.59 -11.85 -29.59
N VAL A 292 -20.89 -12.66 -28.79
CA VAL A 292 -20.64 -14.07 -29.12
C VAL A 292 -21.93 -14.87 -28.91
N SER A 293 -22.59 -15.20 -30.00
CA SER A 293 -23.91 -15.86 -29.97
C SER A 293 -23.84 -17.37 -29.71
N HIS A 294 -22.66 -17.98 -29.91
CA HIS A 294 -22.45 -19.40 -29.63
C HIS A 294 -21.72 -19.55 -28.29
N SER A 295 -22.31 -20.32 -27.38
CA SER A 295 -21.67 -20.65 -26.11
C SER A 295 -20.38 -21.42 -26.34
N PRO A 296 -19.29 -21.17 -25.60
CA PRO A 296 -18.05 -21.94 -25.69
C PRO A 296 -18.18 -23.29 -24.98
N ASN A 297 -19.12 -24.14 -25.45
CA ASN A 297 -19.35 -25.47 -24.91
C ASN A 297 -18.30 -26.45 -25.42
N VAL A 298 -18.06 -27.55 -24.67
CA VAL A 298 -17.02 -28.55 -24.95
C VAL A 298 -17.60 -29.93 -24.89
N TYR A 299 -17.15 -30.84 -25.80
CA TYR A 299 -17.46 -32.26 -25.70
C TYR A 299 -16.66 -32.87 -24.53
N MET A 300 -17.36 -33.26 -23.47
CA MET A 300 -16.72 -33.85 -22.31
C MET A 300 -17.38 -35.19 -21.94
N PHE A 301 -16.56 -36.16 -21.51
CA PHE A 301 -17.04 -37.50 -21.20
C PHE A 301 -16.38 -38.07 -19.94
N ASP A 302 -17.11 -38.92 -19.21
CA ASP A 302 -16.61 -39.71 -18.10
C ASP A 302 -16.20 -41.10 -18.55
N MET A 303 -14.92 -41.45 -18.41
CA MET A 303 -14.39 -42.76 -18.81
C MET A 303 -15.05 -43.90 -18.04
N LEU A 304 -15.42 -43.72 -16.78
CA LEU A 304 -16.08 -44.78 -16.01
C LEU A 304 -17.47 -45.12 -16.60
N GLU A 305 -18.22 -44.08 -16.92
CA GLU A 305 -19.56 -44.25 -17.50
C GLU A 305 -19.46 -44.72 -18.97
N LEU A 306 -18.45 -44.26 -19.74
CA LEU A 306 -18.17 -44.83 -21.07
C LEU A 306 -17.93 -46.33 -21.02
N ARG A 307 -17.12 -46.79 -20.04
CA ARG A 307 -16.88 -48.24 -19.83
C ARG A 307 -18.09 -48.98 -19.36
N ARG A 308 -18.85 -48.40 -18.41
CA ARG A 308 -20.08 -48.97 -17.85
C ARG A 308 -21.06 -49.32 -18.95
N PHE A 309 -21.16 -48.48 -19.95
CA PHE A 309 -22.10 -48.63 -21.08
C PHE A 309 -21.43 -49.12 -22.38
N ASN A 310 -20.18 -49.55 -22.31
CA ASN A 310 -19.42 -50.11 -23.42
C ASN A 310 -19.33 -49.18 -24.65
N ILE A 311 -19.15 -47.88 -24.42
CA ILE A 311 -19.00 -46.86 -25.46
C ILE A 311 -17.49 -46.73 -25.80
N SER A 312 -17.15 -46.93 -27.09
CA SER A 312 -15.76 -46.83 -27.54
C SER A 312 -15.23 -45.41 -27.56
N ARG A 313 -14.02 -45.18 -27.03
CA ARG A 313 -13.33 -43.88 -27.12
C ARG A 313 -13.18 -43.44 -28.58
N GLY A 314 -12.96 -44.37 -29.50
CA GLY A 314 -12.79 -44.03 -30.93
C GLY A 314 -14.06 -43.52 -31.63
N SER A 315 -15.25 -43.64 -30.99
CA SER A 315 -16.51 -43.11 -31.52
C SER A 315 -16.81 -41.66 -31.07
N LEU A 316 -15.99 -41.13 -30.14
CA LEU A 316 -16.19 -39.78 -29.59
C LEU A 316 -15.68 -38.71 -30.61
N PRO A 317 -16.19 -37.47 -30.54
CA PRO A 317 -15.63 -36.33 -31.30
C PRO A 317 -14.14 -36.14 -31.05
N ALA A 318 -13.41 -35.66 -32.06
CA ALA A 318 -11.92 -35.62 -32.06
C ALA A 318 -11.36 -34.68 -30.95
N GLU A 319 -12.08 -33.66 -30.55
CA GLU A 319 -11.68 -32.67 -29.54
C GLU A 319 -12.32 -32.94 -28.17
N SER A 320 -12.69 -34.20 -27.89
CA SER A 320 -13.38 -34.55 -26.64
C SER A 320 -12.41 -34.62 -25.47
N GLU A 321 -12.76 -33.96 -24.39
CA GLU A 321 -12.13 -34.09 -23.09
C GLU A 321 -12.69 -35.31 -22.35
N ILE A 322 -11.82 -36.10 -21.72
CA ILE A 322 -12.24 -37.33 -21.03
C ILE A 322 -11.68 -37.32 -19.61
N ILE A 323 -12.60 -37.32 -18.65
CA ILE A 323 -12.29 -37.43 -17.21
C ILE A 323 -12.38 -38.89 -16.72
N ASN A 324 -12.03 -39.12 -15.45
CA ASN A 324 -12.20 -40.42 -14.75
C ASN A 324 -11.55 -41.62 -15.43
N ARG A 325 -10.30 -41.50 -15.88
CA ARG A 325 -9.48 -42.62 -16.32
C ARG A 325 -9.08 -43.48 -15.10
N PRO A 326 -8.92 -44.80 -15.21
CA PRO A 326 -9.38 -45.85 -14.33
C PRO A 326 -8.75 -45.96 -12.94
N TYR A 327 -9.16 -45.10 -11.99
CA TYR A 327 -8.99 -45.39 -10.56
C TYR A 327 -10.25 -44.93 -9.83
N HIS A 328 -10.68 -45.66 -8.79
CA HIS A 328 -11.94 -45.43 -8.09
C HIS A 328 -11.76 -44.51 -6.87
N ASP A 329 -12.74 -43.64 -6.61
CA ASP A 329 -12.87 -42.98 -5.30
C ASP A 329 -12.78 -44.04 -4.18
N ARG A 330 -12.08 -43.68 -3.08
CA ARG A 330 -11.83 -44.52 -1.89
C ARG A 330 -11.00 -45.79 -2.16
N ALA A 331 -10.31 -45.86 -3.30
CA ALA A 331 -9.37 -46.98 -3.53
C ALA A 331 -8.20 -46.90 -2.53
N ASP A 332 -7.72 -48.05 -2.14
CA ASP A 332 -6.45 -48.17 -1.43
C ASP A 332 -5.31 -48.42 -2.46
N LEU A 333 -4.55 -47.35 -2.69
CA LEU A 333 -3.38 -47.31 -3.58
C LEU A 333 -2.13 -47.00 -2.77
N SER A 334 -2.20 -47.16 -1.43
CA SER A 334 -1.06 -46.88 -0.55
C SER A 334 0.14 -47.74 -0.91
N HIS A 335 1.34 -47.16 -0.77
CA HIS A 335 2.63 -47.78 -1.07
C HIS A 335 2.80 -48.36 -2.50
N MET A 336 1.91 -48.02 -3.45
CA MET A 336 2.00 -48.42 -4.84
C MET A 336 3.03 -47.60 -5.63
N ASN A 337 3.67 -48.24 -6.60
CA ASN A 337 4.45 -47.51 -7.60
C ASN A 337 3.52 -47.09 -8.76
N LEU A 338 3.17 -45.82 -8.81
CA LEU A 338 2.37 -45.16 -9.85
C LEU A 338 3.20 -44.20 -10.67
N SER A 339 4.54 -44.27 -10.55
CA SER A 339 5.43 -43.38 -11.30
C SER A 339 5.20 -43.48 -12.80
N TRP A 340 5.28 -42.36 -13.52
CA TRP A 340 5.04 -42.26 -14.96
C TRP A 340 3.64 -42.69 -15.45
N HIS A 341 2.68 -42.93 -14.55
CA HIS A 341 1.29 -43.30 -14.97
C HIS A 341 0.53 -42.07 -15.47
N ASP A 342 -0.28 -42.31 -16.51
CA ASP A 342 -1.26 -41.29 -16.97
C ASP A 342 -2.55 -41.45 -16.13
N LEU A 343 -2.71 -40.56 -15.14
CA LEU A 343 -3.85 -40.45 -14.26
C LEU A 343 -4.64 -39.15 -14.55
N SER A 344 -4.46 -38.55 -15.75
CA SER A 344 -5.12 -37.32 -16.13
C SER A 344 -6.64 -37.46 -16.09
N GLY A 345 -7.32 -36.52 -15.40
CA GLY A 345 -8.76 -36.51 -15.17
C GLY A 345 -9.28 -37.70 -14.37
N ALA A 346 -8.41 -38.47 -13.68
CA ALA A 346 -8.83 -39.64 -12.86
C ALA A 346 -9.62 -39.18 -11.63
N SER A 347 -10.68 -39.93 -11.25
CA SER A 347 -11.37 -39.77 -9.98
C SER A 347 -10.63 -40.56 -8.89
N LEU A 348 -9.97 -39.82 -8.00
CA LEU A 348 -9.17 -40.32 -6.88
C LEU A 348 -9.63 -39.67 -5.55
N ASN A 349 -10.89 -39.26 -5.48
CA ASN A 349 -11.42 -38.65 -4.27
C ASN A 349 -11.42 -39.60 -3.08
N GLN A 350 -11.01 -39.13 -1.91
CA GLN A 350 -10.95 -39.92 -0.68
C GLN A 350 -10.09 -41.18 -0.81
N THR A 351 -9.15 -41.22 -1.76
CA THR A 351 -8.26 -42.36 -2.05
C THR A 351 -7.09 -42.39 -1.06
N TYR A 352 -6.65 -43.55 -0.68
CA TYR A 352 -5.44 -43.75 0.13
C TYR A 352 -4.24 -43.87 -0.83
N LEU A 353 -3.38 -42.91 -0.84
CA LEU A 353 -2.16 -42.82 -1.66
C LEU A 353 -0.91 -42.59 -0.77
N ASN A 354 -1.06 -42.77 0.53
CA ASN A 354 0.04 -42.58 1.47
C ASN A 354 1.21 -43.50 1.19
N GLY A 355 2.43 -42.97 1.22
CA GLY A 355 3.67 -43.72 0.93
C GLY A 355 3.78 -44.21 -0.51
N SER A 356 2.92 -43.79 -1.44
CA SER A 356 2.99 -44.17 -2.85
C SER A 356 4.05 -43.39 -3.63
N ASP A 357 4.57 -43.95 -4.71
CA ASP A 357 5.45 -43.27 -5.67
C ASP A 357 4.64 -42.83 -6.89
N LEU A 358 4.36 -41.52 -6.99
CA LEU A 358 3.66 -40.88 -8.11
C LEU A 358 4.64 -39.96 -8.89
N SER A 359 5.95 -40.18 -8.74
CA SER A 359 6.94 -39.35 -9.41
C SER A 359 6.76 -39.38 -10.92
N ASN A 360 6.84 -38.19 -11.57
CA ASN A 360 6.61 -37.99 -13.00
C ASN A 360 5.21 -38.45 -13.50
N ALA A 361 4.24 -38.74 -12.64
CA ALA A 361 2.90 -39.11 -13.05
C ALA A 361 2.16 -37.89 -13.66
N ASN A 362 1.30 -38.13 -14.63
CA ASN A 362 0.39 -37.15 -15.17
C ASN A 362 -0.95 -37.20 -14.44
N LEU A 363 -1.18 -36.24 -13.55
CA LEU A 363 -2.41 -36.04 -12.76
C LEU A 363 -3.20 -34.79 -13.23
N THR A 364 -2.96 -34.30 -14.45
CA THR A 364 -3.60 -33.11 -14.99
C THR A 364 -5.11 -33.21 -14.91
N GLY A 365 -5.76 -32.25 -14.24
CA GLY A 365 -7.21 -32.22 -14.05
C GLY A 365 -7.79 -33.40 -13.25
N ALA A 366 -6.97 -34.14 -12.51
CA ALA A 366 -7.44 -35.22 -11.63
C ALA A 366 -8.23 -34.70 -10.42
N TYR A 367 -9.17 -35.48 -9.93
CA TYR A 367 -9.96 -35.22 -8.73
C TYR A 367 -9.39 -36.00 -7.56
N LEU A 368 -8.80 -35.29 -6.58
CA LEU A 368 -8.11 -35.85 -5.41
C LEU A 368 -8.68 -35.30 -4.09
N ARG A 369 -9.95 -34.84 -4.11
CA ARG A 369 -10.56 -34.23 -2.91
C ARG A 369 -10.54 -35.20 -1.73
N TYR A 370 -10.10 -34.65 -0.57
CA TYR A 370 -10.02 -35.39 0.69
C TYR A 370 -9.23 -36.69 0.63
N SER A 371 -8.32 -36.85 -0.32
CA SER A 371 -7.43 -38.01 -0.43
C SER A 371 -6.31 -37.93 0.61
N MET A 372 -5.76 -39.05 0.97
CA MET A 372 -4.64 -39.21 1.88
C MET A 372 -3.37 -39.52 1.09
N ILE A 373 -2.50 -38.50 0.90
CA ILE A 373 -1.31 -38.60 0.03
C ILE A 373 -0.03 -38.38 0.86
N TYR A 374 -0.12 -38.38 2.18
CA TYR A 374 1.01 -38.11 3.05
C TYR A 374 2.13 -39.14 2.88
N ASP A 375 3.37 -38.73 3.16
CA ASP A 375 4.58 -39.55 3.00
C ASP A 375 4.80 -40.05 1.55
N ALA A 376 4.14 -39.49 0.53
CA ALA A 376 4.22 -39.90 -0.85
C ALA A 376 5.35 -39.17 -1.61
N ASN A 377 5.70 -39.69 -2.80
CA ASN A 377 6.61 -39.03 -3.73
C ASN A 377 5.82 -38.57 -4.97
N LEU A 378 5.60 -37.26 -5.11
CA LEU A 378 5.00 -36.60 -6.28
C LEU A 378 6.02 -35.71 -7.02
N SER A 379 7.31 -35.96 -6.82
CA SER A 379 8.35 -35.19 -7.49
C SER A 379 8.18 -35.21 -9.01
N LEU A 380 8.29 -34.05 -9.69
CA LEU A 380 8.11 -33.92 -11.14
C LEU A 380 6.72 -34.30 -11.67
N ALA A 381 5.74 -34.62 -10.81
CA ALA A 381 4.37 -34.94 -11.25
C ALA A 381 3.68 -33.70 -11.82
N ASP A 382 2.76 -33.89 -12.79
CA ASP A 382 1.92 -32.84 -13.35
C ASP A 382 0.52 -32.92 -12.75
N LEU A 383 0.21 -32.00 -11.84
CA LEU A 383 -1.09 -31.81 -11.18
C LEU A 383 -1.81 -30.54 -11.67
N SER A 384 -1.44 -30.05 -12.86
CA SER A 384 -2.02 -28.82 -13.40
C SER A 384 -3.54 -28.92 -13.50
N GLY A 385 -4.26 -27.95 -12.93
CA GLY A 385 -5.72 -27.93 -12.87
C GLY A 385 -6.36 -29.05 -12.04
N ALA A 386 -5.58 -29.83 -11.30
CA ALA A 386 -6.13 -30.89 -10.44
C ALA A 386 -6.95 -30.30 -9.28
N ASP A 387 -7.99 -31.00 -8.87
CA ASP A 387 -8.82 -30.68 -7.73
C ASP A 387 -8.40 -31.50 -6.52
N ILE A 388 -7.65 -30.86 -5.61
CA ILE A 388 -7.02 -31.51 -4.46
C ILE A 388 -7.61 -31.00 -3.15
N GLU A 389 -8.74 -30.31 -3.21
CA GLU A 389 -9.39 -29.66 -2.05
C GLU A 389 -9.47 -30.58 -0.84
N GLY A 390 -9.03 -30.10 0.33
CA GLY A 390 -9.11 -30.80 1.60
C GLY A 390 -8.28 -32.09 1.69
N ALA A 391 -7.39 -32.36 0.72
CA ALA A 391 -6.51 -33.53 0.78
C ALA A 391 -5.44 -33.38 1.87
N ASP A 392 -4.99 -34.50 2.39
CA ASP A 392 -3.86 -34.58 3.34
C ASP A 392 -2.59 -35.00 2.58
N ILE A 393 -1.70 -34.05 2.37
CA ILE A 393 -0.45 -34.20 1.58
C ILE A 393 0.77 -33.87 2.46
N HIS A 394 0.63 -33.95 3.76
CA HIS A 394 1.75 -33.62 4.67
C HIS A 394 2.96 -34.56 4.46
N ASN A 395 4.15 -34.03 4.73
CA ASN A 395 5.42 -34.75 4.63
C ASN A 395 5.68 -35.40 3.24
N THR A 396 5.19 -34.77 2.17
CA THR A 396 5.20 -35.29 0.80
C THR A 396 6.29 -34.60 -0.03
N ASP A 397 6.94 -35.32 -0.90
CA ASP A 397 7.91 -34.79 -1.87
C ASP A 397 7.16 -34.29 -3.13
N LEU A 398 7.09 -33.01 -3.31
CA LEU A 398 6.49 -32.32 -4.46
C LEU A 398 7.52 -31.49 -5.23
N ARG A 399 8.79 -31.81 -5.10
CA ARG A 399 9.87 -31.09 -5.78
C ARG A 399 9.67 -31.06 -7.27
N GLU A 400 9.75 -29.82 -7.85
CA GLU A 400 9.61 -29.61 -9.29
C GLU A 400 8.25 -30.07 -9.86
N ALA A 401 7.26 -30.36 -9.01
CA ALA A 401 5.91 -30.70 -9.44
C ALA A 401 5.21 -29.49 -10.09
N ARG A 402 4.32 -29.76 -11.04
CA ARG A 402 3.48 -28.73 -11.69
C ARG A 402 2.08 -28.74 -11.08
N LEU A 403 1.69 -27.62 -10.45
CA LEU A 403 0.38 -27.45 -9.82
C LEU A 403 -0.33 -26.18 -10.35
N ARG A 404 -0.06 -25.84 -11.61
CA ARG A 404 -0.63 -24.62 -12.22
C ARG A 404 -2.15 -24.66 -12.17
N GLY A 405 -2.76 -23.61 -11.59
CA GLY A 405 -4.21 -23.49 -11.48
C GLY A 405 -4.88 -24.61 -10.69
N ALA A 406 -4.12 -25.44 -9.95
CA ALA A 406 -4.70 -26.50 -9.12
C ALA A 406 -5.52 -25.92 -7.97
N LYS A 407 -6.60 -26.63 -7.58
CA LYS A 407 -7.45 -26.27 -6.43
C LYS A 407 -6.92 -26.98 -5.18
N LEU A 408 -6.24 -26.22 -4.31
CA LEU A 408 -5.57 -26.68 -3.09
C LEU A 408 -6.24 -26.10 -1.83
N ILE A 409 -7.51 -25.73 -1.91
CA ILE A 409 -8.24 -25.10 -0.82
C ILE A 409 -8.27 -26.03 0.40
N GLY A 410 -7.80 -25.53 1.54
CA GLY A 410 -7.80 -26.27 2.80
C GLY A 410 -6.91 -27.51 2.85
N VAL A 411 -6.00 -27.68 1.90
CA VAL A 411 -5.04 -28.81 1.83
C VAL A 411 -4.05 -28.74 2.99
N ASP A 412 -3.68 -29.90 3.55
CA ASP A 412 -2.58 -30.01 4.50
C ASP A 412 -1.27 -30.39 3.77
N LEU A 413 -0.38 -29.43 3.61
CA LEU A 413 0.96 -29.55 3.03
C LEU A 413 2.05 -29.37 4.11
N THR A 414 1.70 -29.57 5.36
CA THR A 414 2.62 -29.39 6.49
C THR A 414 3.89 -30.25 6.28
N ARG A 415 5.07 -29.60 6.39
CA ARG A 415 6.40 -30.23 6.22
C ARG A 415 6.67 -30.86 4.84
N SER A 416 5.88 -30.60 3.83
CA SER A 416 6.13 -31.09 2.47
C SER A 416 7.22 -30.29 1.77
N ASP A 417 7.91 -30.91 0.83
CA ASP A 417 8.93 -30.27 0.00
C ASP A 417 8.35 -29.91 -1.37
N LEU A 418 8.05 -28.63 -1.58
CA LEU A 418 7.58 -28.04 -2.83
C LEU A 418 8.70 -27.24 -3.53
N SER A 419 9.95 -27.50 -3.19
CA SER A 419 11.06 -26.75 -3.77
C SER A 419 11.03 -26.80 -5.30
N ARG A 420 11.08 -25.60 -5.93
CA ARG A 420 10.97 -25.38 -7.38
C ARG A 420 9.67 -25.87 -8.03
N ALA A 421 8.64 -26.18 -7.27
CA ALA A 421 7.32 -26.49 -7.82
C ALA A 421 6.69 -25.26 -8.50
N ASP A 422 5.81 -25.51 -9.47
CA ASP A 422 5.06 -24.47 -10.18
C ASP A 422 3.60 -24.44 -9.71
N LEU A 423 3.29 -23.51 -8.83
CA LEU A 423 1.97 -23.20 -8.23
C LEU A 423 1.36 -21.94 -8.85
N THR A 424 1.79 -21.53 -10.05
CA THR A 424 1.28 -20.34 -10.71
C THR A 424 -0.24 -20.38 -10.83
N GLY A 425 -0.93 -19.38 -10.28
CA GLY A 425 -2.39 -19.28 -10.29
C GLY A 425 -3.12 -20.34 -9.47
N ALA A 426 -2.43 -21.10 -8.60
CA ALA A 426 -3.08 -22.10 -7.76
C ALA A 426 -3.96 -21.46 -6.69
N HIS A 427 -5.09 -22.14 -6.35
CA HIS A 427 -6.01 -21.75 -5.30
C HIS A 427 -5.66 -22.48 -4.00
N MET A 428 -5.07 -21.78 -3.04
CA MET A 428 -4.52 -22.34 -1.81
C MET A 428 -5.14 -21.75 -0.54
N GLU A 429 -6.34 -21.15 -0.66
CA GLU A 429 -7.00 -20.50 0.44
C GLU A 429 -7.10 -21.42 1.65
N ILE A 430 -6.78 -20.90 2.83
CA ILE A 430 -6.78 -21.62 4.13
C ILE A 430 -5.95 -22.90 4.18
N ALA A 431 -5.09 -23.14 3.18
CA ALA A 431 -4.19 -24.30 3.20
C ALA A 431 -3.19 -24.23 4.37
N ARG A 432 -2.68 -25.38 4.79
CA ARG A 432 -1.70 -25.53 5.86
C ARG A 432 -0.35 -25.93 5.27
N LEU A 433 0.64 -25.05 5.40
CA LEU A 433 2.00 -25.24 4.89
C LEU A 433 3.05 -25.10 6.00
N SER A 434 2.65 -25.18 7.28
CA SER A 434 3.59 -24.95 8.40
C SER A 434 4.83 -25.82 8.28
N GLY A 435 6.03 -25.20 8.25
CA GLY A 435 7.32 -25.88 8.10
C GLY A 435 7.59 -26.47 6.72
N ALA A 436 6.79 -26.16 5.70
CA ALA A 436 7.02 -26.65 4.33
C ALA A 436 8.25 -25.97 3.69
N LEU A 437 8.89 -26.69 2.74
CA LEU A 437 9.98 -26.17 1.92
C LEU A 437 9.43 -25.66 0.59
N LEU A 438 9.54 -24.37 0.35
CA LEU A 438 9.03 -23.67 -0.84
C LEU A 438 10.17 -22.91 -1.55
N THR A 439 11.41 -23.39 -1.43
CA THR A 439 12.58 -22.73 -1.99
C THR A 439 12.50 -22.64 -3.51
N GLY A 440 12.53 -21.41 -4.05
CA GLY A 440 12.47 -21.19 -5.49
C GLY A 440 11.15 -21.60 -6.16
N THR A 441 10.09 -21.79 -5.39
CA THR A 441 8.74 -22.12 -5.88
C THR A 441 8.15 -20.94 -6.67
N MET A 442 7.43 -21.24 -7.75
CA MET A 442 6.67 -20.24 -8.53
C MET A 442 5.22 -20.24 -8.05
N MET A 443 4.77 -19.10 -7.48
CA MET A 443 3.42 -18.88 -6.96
C MET A 443 2.83 -17.57 -7.49
N ASP A 444 3.26 -17.14 -8.67
CA ASP A 444 2.76 -15.91 -9.28
C ASP A 444 1.24 -15.96 -9.47
N GLY A 445 0.53 -14.95 -8.98
CA GLY A 445 -0.93 -14.88 -9.05
C GLY A 445 -1.68 -15.94 -8.24
N ALA A 446 -1.00 -16.72 -7.40
CA ALA A 446 -1.68 -17.71 -6.55
C ALA A 446 -2.55 -17.05 -5.47
N ASP A 447 -3.62 -17.71 -5.06
CA ASP A 447 -4.45 -17.33 -3.93
C ASP A 447 -4.02 -18.07 -2.66
N LEU A 448 -3.36 -17.35 -1.78
CA LEU A 448 -2.81 -17.82 -0.50
C LEU A 448 -3.57 -17.22 0.70
N ASN A 449 -4.81 -16.74 0.48
CA ASN A 449 -5.56 -16.05 1.52
C ASN A 449 -5.79 -16.93 2.75
N GLY A 450 -5.44 -16.42 3.93
CA GLY A 450 -5.65 -17.11 5.19
C GLY A 450 -4.80 -18.37 5.39
N THR A 451 -3.80 -18.61 4.53
CA THR A 451 -2.90 -19.78 4.65
C THR A 451 -2.09 -19.76 5.94
N LYS A 452 -1.75 -20.94 6.44
CA LYS A 452 -0.84 -21.13 7.57
C LYS A 452 0.53 -21.54 7.04
N MET A 453 1.47 -20.62 7.03
CA MET A 453 2.82 -20.78 6.47
C MET A 453 3.90 -20.51 7.53
N ASP A 454 3.58 -20.69 8.80
CA ASP A 454 4.52 -20.46 9.89
C ASP A 454 5.75 -21.41 9.79
N GLY A 455 6.94 -20.83 9.92
CA GLY A 455 8.19 -21.54 9.81
C GLY A 455 8.52 -22.10 8.41
N CYS A 456 7.79 -21.71 7.36
CA CYS A 456 8.11 -22.12 5.99
C CYS A 456 9.43 -21.55 5.49
N ASN A 457 10.05 -22.27 4.55
CA ASN A 457 11.19 -21.76 3.78
C ASN A 457 10.77 -21.38 2.35
N LEU A 458 10.54 -20.09 2.12
CA LEU A 458 10.19 -19.48 0.83
C LEU A 458 11.39 -18.77 0.18
N SER A 459 12.62 -19.11 0.57
CA SER A 459 13.79 -18.41 0.05
C SER A 459 13.87 -18.49 -1.47
N GLY A 460 14.02 -17.31 -2.12
CA GLY A 460 14.07 -17.21 -3.56
C GLY A 460 12.78 -17.56 -4.29
N ALA A 461 11.65 -17.71 -3.61
CA ALA A 461 10.35 -17.98 -4.22
C ALA A 461 9.82 -16.79 -5.04
N TYR A 462 9.03 -17.06 -6.07
CA TYR A 462 8.33 -16.07 -6.90
C TYR A 462 6.86 -16.05 -6.50
N VAL A 463 6.41 -14.95 -5.88
CA VAL A 463 5.06 -14.76 -5.32
C VAL A 463 4.46 -13.45 -5.85
N ARG A 464 4.78 -13.11 -7.11
CA ARG A 464 4.38 -11.84 -7.71
C ARG A 464 2.87 -11.77 -7.93
N SER A 465 2.29 -10.62 -7.60
CA SER A 465 0.84 -10.36 -7.78
C SER A 465 -0.05 -11.45 -7.14
N ALA A 466 0.45 -12.16 -6.13
CA ALA A 466 -0.29 -13.17 -5.40
C ALA A 466 -1.18 -12.54 -4.33
N PHE A 467 -2.25 -13.23 -3.96
CA PHE A 467 -3.15 -12.84 -2.87
C PHE A 467 -2.73 -13.56 -1.59
N VAL A 468 -2.15 -12.84 -0.64
CA VAL A 468 -1.59 -13.40 0.62
C VAL A 468 -2.32 -12.79 1.84
N TYR A 469 -3.53 -12.31 1.62
CA TYR A 469 -4.32 -11.59 2.63
C TYR A 469 -4.52 -12.44 3.89
N ARG A 470 -4.15 -11.87 5.06
CA ARG A 470 -4.24 -12.53 6.37
C ARG A 470 -3.55 -13.88 6.51
N ALA A 471 -2.57 -14.18 5.66
CA ALA A 471 -1.76 -15.38 5.85
C ALA A 471 -0.89 -15.26 7.11
N ASN A 472 -0.55 -16.41 7.71
CA ASN A 472 0.38 -16.49 8.83
C ASN A 472 1.76 -16.92 8.31
N LEU A 473 2.71 -15.99 8.26
CA LEU A 473 4.11 -16.19 7.84
C LEU A 473 5.11 -16.01 9.00
N ARG A 474 4.65 -16.23 10.23
CA ARG A 474 5.51 -16.11 11.41
C ARG A 474 6.72 -17.05 11.29
N ASP A 475 7.90 -16.54 11.68
CA ASP A 475 9.14 -17.29 11.65
C ASP A 475 9.53 -17.86 10.26
N ALA A 476 8.84 -17.43 9.17
CA ALA A 476 9.12 -17.90 7.81
C ALA A 476 10.41 -17.28 7.24
N ASN A 477 11.10 -18.01 6.39
CA ASN A 477 12.25 -17.52 5.63
C ASN A 477 11.83 -17.14 4.21
N LEU A 478 11.75 -15.86 3.93
CA LEU A 478 11.41 -15.24 2.64
C LEU A 478 12.63 -14.54 2.00
N SER A 479 13.84 -14.88 2.44
CA SER A 479 15.05 -14.21 1.95
C SER A 479 15.20 -14.37 0.45
N GLY A 480 15.40 -13.26 -0.25
CA GLY A 480 15.50 -13.23 -1.71
C GLY A 480 14.20 -13.54 -2.46
N ALA A 481 13.06 -13.70 -1.77
CA ALA A 481 11.78 -13.92 -2.43
C ALA A 481 11.31 -12.67 -3.18
N ASN A 482 10.63 -12.88 -4.32
CA ASN A 482 9.99 -11.82 -5.08
C ASN A 482 8.48 -11.83 -4.85
N MET A 483 8.00 -10.85 -4.09
CA MET A 483 6.60 -10.64 -3.75
C MET A 483 6.06 -9.32 -4.33
N SER A 484 6.68 -8.85 -5.41
CA SER A 484 6.31 -7.56 -6.00
C SER A 484 4.85 -7.55 -6.47
N GLY A 485 4.13 -6.49 -6.13
CA GLY A 485 2.73 -6.29 -6.49
C GLY A 485 1.74 -7.20 -5.77
N SER A 486 2.16 -8.00 -4.77
CA SER A 486 1.28 -8.90 -4.03
C SER A 486 0.45 -8.18 -2.98
N ASP A 487 -0.73 -8.73 -2.68
CA ASP A 487 -1.54 -8.29 -1.55
C ASP A 487 -1.19 -9.09 -0.29
N LEU A 488 -0.38 -8.47 0.57
CA LEU A 488 0.05 -8.97 1.88
C LEU A 488 -0.71 -8.28 3.02
N SER A 489 -1.90 -7.71 2.74
CA SER A 489 -2.64 -6.96 3.75
C SER A 489 -3.09 -7.86 4.90
N GLY A 490 -2.87 -7.40 6.13
CA GLY A 490 -3.20 -8.16 7.34
C GLY A 490 -2.33 -9.40 7.60
N VAL A 491 -1.24 -9.59 6.86
CA VAL A 491 -0.32 -10.72 7.05
C VAL A 491 0.41 -10.63 8.40
N ASP A 492 0.69 -11.78 9.03
CA ASP A 492 1.58 -11.86 10.19
C ASP A 492 2.96 -12.36 9.77
N LEU A 493 3.93 -11.46 9.73
CA LEU A 493 5.34 -11.67 9.41
C LEU A 493 6.23 -11.59 10.67
N THR A 494 5.65 -11.80 11.85
CA THR A 494 6.43 -11.70 13.11
C THR A 494 7.65 -12.63 13.06
N ARG A 495 8.85 -12.06 13.28
CA ARG A 495 10.16 -12.73 13.23
C ARG A 495 10.51 -13.38 11.90
N ALA A 496 9.82 -13.05 10.81
CA ALA A 496 10.17 -13.56 9.48
C ALA A 496 11.48 -12.96 8.96
N ALA A 497 12.21 -13.73 8.16
CA ALA A 497 13.39 -13.27 7.46
C ALA A 497 13.04 -12.91 6.01
N LEU A 498 13.16 -11.62 5.66
CA LEU A 498 12.89 -11.08 4.32
C LEU A 498 14.13 -10.43 3.71
N ILE A 499 15.31 -10.91 4.09
CA ILE A 499 16.59 -10.30 3.67
C ILE A 499 16.71 -10.31 2.15
N TYR A 500 16.99 -9.12 1.56
CA TYR A 500 17.08 -8.92 0.10
C TYR A 500 15.84 -9.34 -0.71
N SER A 501 14.68 -9.35 -0.09
CA SER A 501 13.41 -9.64 -0.80
C SER A 501 12.94 -8.45 -1.66
N ASP A 502 12.17 -8.74 -2.69
CA ASP A 502 11.53 -7.75 -3.56
C ASP A 502 10.05 -7.62 -3.20
N LEU A 503 9.67 -6.51 -2.61
CA LEU A 503 8.32 -6.14 -2.17
C LEU A 503 7.83 -4.87 -2.87
N ARG A 504 8.40 -4.52 -4.03
CA ARG A 504 8.00 -3.32 -4.77
C ARG A 504 6.50 -3.34 -5.06
N ASN A 505 5.84 -2.21 -4.76
CA ASN A 505 4.40 -2.02 -4.95
C ASN A 505 3.51 -3.05 -4.23
N ALA A 506 4.03 -3.80 -3.26
CA ALA A 506 3.22 -4.72 -2.46
C ALA A 506 2.28 -3.95 -1.52
N SER A 507 1.06 -4.48 -1.31
CA SER A 507 0.15 -4.00 -0.27
C SER A 507 0.40 -4.76 1.02
N MET A 508 0.78 -4.05 2.08
CA MET A 508 1.06 -4.62 3.41
C MET A 508 0.27 -3.87 4.49
N GLN A 509 -0.92 -3.36 4.15
CA GLN A 509 -1.74 -2.61 5.09
C GLN A 509 -2.19 -3.49 6.26
N ASP A 510 -2.29 -2.89 7.46
CA ASP A 510 -2.76 -3.57 8.67
C ASP A 510 -1.95 -4.83 9.03
N SER A 511 -0.72 -4.97 8.52
CA SER A 511 0.13 -6.15 8.72
C SER A 511 0.91 -6.10 10.03
N VAL A 512 1.31 -7.27 10.54
CA VAL A 512 2.18 -7.42 11.70
C VAL A 512 3.56 -7.87 11.24
N ILE A 513 4.55 -6.96 11.32
CA ILE A 513 5.93 -7.18 10.83
C ILE A 513 6.93 -7.09 12.01
N ARG A 514 6.45 -7.44 13.20
CA ARG A 514 7.23 -7.29 14.43
C ARG A 514 8.48 -8.18 14.41
N ASP A 515 9.59 -7.59 14.84
CA ASP A 515 10.86 -8.30 15.01
C ASP A 515 11.34 -9.01 13.72
N ALA A 516 10.78 -8.65 12.55
CA ALA A 516 11.16 -9.21 11.25
C ALA A 516 12.48 -8.61 10.75
N ASN A 517 13.20 -9.36 9.92
CA ASN A 517 14.44 -8.90 9.30
C ASN A 517 14.25 -8.63 7.81
N LEU A 518 14.17 -7.35 7.43
CA LEU A 518 14.02 -6.87 6.05
C LEU A 518 15.33 -6.26 5.50
N THR A 519 16.47 -6.54 6.10
CA THR A 519 17.76 -5.93 5.70
C THR A 519 17.98 -6.00 4.19
N GLY A 520 18.25 -4.84 3.58
CA GLY A 520 18.57 -4.73 2.16
C GLY A 520 17.41 -5.00 1.18
N SER A 521 16.19 -5.15 1.67
CA SER A 521 15.01 -5.43 0.84
C SER A 521 14.56 -4.23 0.01
N GLN A 522 13.79 -4.47 -1.04
CA GLN A 522 13.26 -3.48 -1.96
C GLN A 522 11.75 -3.32 -1.74
N LEU A 523 11.33 -2.16 -1.21
CA LEU A 523 9.93 -1.83 -0.97
C LEU A 523 9.45 -0.55 -1.69
N PRO A 524 10.10 -0.03 -2.75
CA PRO A 524 9.62 1.20 -3.38
C PRO A 524 8.14 1.11 -3.77
N GLY A 525 7.37 2.12 -3.37
CA GLY A 525 5.94 2.19 -3.67
C GLY A 525 5.04 1.23 -2.87
N ALA A 526 5.59 0.48 -1.92
CA ALA A 526 4.78 -0.40 -1.07
C ALA A 526 3.82 0.40 -0.18
N ILE A 527 2.67 -0.18 0.15
CA ILE A 527 1.66 0.41 1.02
C ILE A 527 1.63 -0.35 2.34
N MET A 528 2.09 0.29 3.42
CA MET A 528 2.25 -0.31 4.76
C MET A 528 1.39 0.37 5.82
N MET A 529 0.37 1.12 5.41
CA MET A 529 -0.45 1.91 6.33
C MET A 529 -0.95 1.09 7.52
N ARG A 530 -0.90 1.66 8.73
CA ARG A 530 -1.40 1.09 9.99
C ARG A 530 -0.73 -0.23 10.39
N SER A 531 0.41 -0.57 9.80
CA SER A 531 1.13 -1.80 10.13
C SER A 531 1.97 -1.65 11.40
N ASN A 532 2.18 -2.77 12.08
CA ASN A 532 3.06 -2.84 13.24
C ASN A 532 4.42 -3.42 12.84
N ILE A 533 5.43 -2.54 12.79
CA ILE A 533 6.79 -2.86 12.33
C ILE A 533 7.78 -2.82 13.51
N SER A 534 7.26 -2.75 14.75
CA SER A 534 8.09 -2.57 15.94
C SER A 534 9.15 -3.66 16.08
N GLY A 535 10.37 -3.25 16.43
CA GLY A 535 11.52 -4.14 16.61
C GLY A 535 12.09 -4.71 15.31
N ALA A 536 11.50 -4.40 14.15
CA ALA A 536 11.99 -4.93 12.87
C ALA A 536 13.33 -4.27 12.45
N ASN A 537 14.14 -5.04 11.74
CA ASN A 537 15.38 -4.55 11.11
C ASN A 537 15.11 -4.23 9.62
N LEU A 538 15.15 -2.95 9.30
CA LEU A 538 14.99 -2.38 7.97
C LEU A 538 16.30 -1.69 7.50
N SER A 539 17.46 -2.06 8.08
CA SER A 539 18.74 -1.46 7.70
C SER A 539 19.00 -1.66 6.20
N PHE A 540 19.47 -0.60 5.55
CA PHE A 540 19.78 -0.56 4.12
C PHE A 540 18.63 -0.90 3.17
N THR A 541 17.40 -0.87 3.65
CA THR A 541 16.19 -1.15 2.88
C THR A 541 15.84 0.06 2.00
N ASP A 542 15.38 -0.18 0.77
CA ASP A 542 14.80 0.86 -0.06
C ASP A 542 13.28 0.98 0.20
N LEU A 543 12.91 2.03 0.89
CA LEU A 543 11.53 2.41 1.26
C LEU A 543 11.09 3.67 0.51
N SER A 544 11.71 3.98 -0.63
CA SER A 544 11.39 5.19 -1.39
C SER A 544 9.93 5.16 -1.88
N ASN A 545 9.24 6.30 -1.75
CA ASN A 545 7.83 6.46 -2.15
C ASN A 545 6.84 5.51 -1.43
N THR A 546 7.21 4.91 -0.30
CA THR A 546 6.30 4.04 0.48
C THR A 546 5.26 4.86 1.24
N ASP A 547 4.08 4.26 1.43
CA ASP A 547 3.05 4.81 2.31
C ASP A 547 3.06 4.07 3.65
N MET A 548 3.67 4.69 4.66
CA MET A 548 3.86 4.14 6.01
C MET A 548 3.06 4.94 7.06
N ARG A 549 2.00 5.63 6.65
CA ARG A 549 1.21 6.46 7.56
C ARG A 549 0.59 5.64 8.69
N ARG A 550 0.62 6.21 9.89
CA ARG A 550 0.05 5.60 11.11
C ARG A 550 0.64 4.23 11.45
N CYS A 551 1.87 3.96 11.02
CA CYS A 551 2.59 2.75 11.41
C CYS A 551 3.09 2.84 12.86
N CYS A 552 3.15 1.69 13.52
CA CYS A 552 3.85 1.51 14.79
C CYS A 552 5.25 0.96 14.48
N MET A 553 6.29 1.75 14.75
CA MET A 553 7.70 1.47 14.40
C MET A 553 8.61 1.68 15.62
N LEU A 554 8.13 1.24 16.79
CA LEU A 554 8.89 1.37 18.03
C LEU A 554 10.15 0.52 17.98
N PHE A 555 11.31 1.08 18.34
CA PHE A 555 12.60 0.38 18.38
C PHE A 555 13.01 -0.26 17.03
N THR A 556 12.53 0.28 15.93
CA THR A 556 12.84 -0.19 14.58
C THR A 556 14.23 0.25 14.18
N ASP A 557 15.00 -0.64 13.55
CA ASP A 557 16.32 -0.32 12.97
C ASP A 557 16.19 0.03 11.48
N LEU A 558 16.49 1.28 11.13
CA LEU A 558 16.42 1.87 9.79
C LEU A 558 17.78 2.43 9.34
N VAL A 559 18.89 1.93 9.93
CA VAL A 559 20.24 2.40 9.60
C VAL A 559 20.49 2.36 8.09
N GLY A 560 20.85 3.51 7.51
CA GLY A 560 21.16 3.62 6.09
C GLY A 560 19.97 3.32 5.16
N ALA A 561 18.75 3.24 5.67
CA ALA A 561 17.55 3.04 4.86
C ALA A 561 17.26 4.23 3.95
N ARG A 562 16.64 3.99 2.79
CA ARG A 562 16.23 5.01 1.84
C ARG A 562 14.72 5.24 1.93
N LEU A 563 14.31 6.36 2.52
CA LEU A 563 12.92 6.77 2.72
C LEU A 563 12.56 8.01 1.90
N ASN A 564 13.23 8.23 0.77
CA ASN A 564 12.99 9.41 -0.04
C ASN A 564 11.54 9.45 -0.54
N ASN A 565 10.85 10.59 -0.35
CA ASN A 565 9.43 10.79 -0.64
C ASN A 565 8.49 9.81 0.10
N ALA A 566 8.95 9.08 1.11
CA ALA A 566 8.08 8.22 1.90
C ALA A 566 7.08 9.05 2.73
N ARG A 567 5.92 8.47 3.02
CA ARG A 567 4.88 9.09 3.84
C ARG A 567 4.81 8.38 5.19
N LEU A 568 5.22 9.06 6.25
CA LEU A 568 5.23 8.55 7.62
C LEU A 568 4.28 9.34 8.54
N ASP A 569 3.34 10.09 7.97
CA ASP A 569 2.48 10.99 8.74
C ASP A 569 1.79 10.25 9.89
N SER A 570 1.86 10.82 11.09
CA SER A 570 1.27 10.28 12.33
C SER A 570 1.77 8.88 12.73
N SER A 571 2.94 8.47 12.26
CA SER A 571 3.57 7.20 12.68
C SER A 571 4.34 7.37 13.99
N MET A 572 4.52 6.27 14.72
CA MET A 572 5.27 6.22 15.98
C MET A 572 6.62 5.56 15.76
N LEU A 573 7.69 6.32 15.80
CA LEU A 573 9.08 5.88 15.66
C LEU A 573 9.88 6.06 16.98
N PHE A 574 9.21 5.97 18.10
CA PHE A 574 9.85 6.14 19.40
C PHE A 574 11.06 5.21 19.55
N ARG A 575 12.23 5.81 19.85
CA ARG A 575 13.52 5.12 19.97
C ARG A 575 13.90 4.27 18.76
N ALA A 576 13.49 4.67 17.56
CA ALA A 576 13.97 4.05 16.33
C ALA A 576 15.39 4.53 15.99
N ASN A 577 16.15 3.71 15.28
CA ASN A 577 17.47 4.04 14.78
C ASN A 577 17.41 4.35 13.28
N LEU A 578 17.49 5.62 12.91
CA LEU A 578 17.49 6.12 11.52
C LEU A 578 18.85 6.73 11.15
N SER A 579 19.93 6.35 11.87
CA SER A 579 21.24 6.91 11.57
C SER A 579 21.66 6.63 10.12
N ARG A 580 22.17 7.66 9.45
CA ARG A 580 22.55 7.63 8.02
C ARG A 580 21.40 7.32 7.05
N ALA A 581 20.16 7.36 7.50
CA ALA A 581 19.02 7.17 6.63
C ALA A 581 18.80 8.38 5.70
N SER A 582 18.26 8.12 4.50
CA SER A 582 17.90 9.18 3.56
C SER A 582 16.38 9.38 3.56
N LEU A 583 15.92 10.56 4.02
CA LEU A 583 14.51 10.96 4.13
C LEU A 583 14.21 12.21 3.27
N VAL A 584 14.94 12.38 2.17
CA VAL A 584 14.79 13.57 1.31
C VAL A 584 13.34 13.70 0.85
N SER A 585 12.74 14.87 1.12
CA SER A 585 11.33 15.17 0.78
C SER A 585 10.30 14.21 1.38
N ALA A 586 10.65 13.48 2.44
CA ALA A 586 9.70 12.63 3.14
C ALA A 586 8.63 13.45 3.88
N SER A 587 7.41 12.91 3.99
CA SER A 587 6.35 13.48 4.82
C SER A 587 6.35 12.82 6.20
N LEU A 588 6.61 13.61 7.23
CA LEU A 588 6.76 13.21 8.63
C LEU A 588 5.80 14.02 9.52
N GLN A 589 4.65 14.47 8.99
CA GLN A 589 3.75 15.33 9.72
C GLN A 589 3.17 14.63 10.95
N GLY A 590 3.32 15.25 12.12
CA GLY A 590 2.83 14.70 13.39
C GLY A 590 3.45 13.36 13.77
N VAL A 591 4.59 13.01 13.22
CA VAL A 591 5.35 11.80 13.59
C VAL A 591 5.89 11.91 15.01
N ASP A 592 5.96 10.79 15.74
CA ASP A 592 6.62 10.71 17.04
C ASP A 592 7.99 10.03 16.89
N LEU A 593 9.06 10.82 16.88
CA LEU A 593 10.46 10.40 16.81
C LEU A 593 11.18 10.54 18.15
N SER A 594 10.44 10.69 19.27
CA SER A 594 11.06 10.94 20.57
C SER A 594 12.09 9.88 20.93
N GLY A 595 13.29 10.33 21.35
CA GLY A 595 14.43 9.48 21.73
C GLY A 595 15.05 8.68 20.57
N SER A 596 14.70 8.97 19.31
CA SER A 596 15.29 8.29 18.14
C SER A 596 16.64 8.82 17.75
N ASP A 597 17.44 8.00 17.07
CA ASP A 597 18.75 8.37 16.51
C ASP A 597 18.61 8.66 15.00
N LEU A 598 18.83 9.90 14.59
CA LEU A 598 18.88 10.37 13.21
C LEU A 598 20.27 10.95 12.87
N SER A 599 21.33 10.50 13.57
CA SER A 599 22.69 10.97 13.33
C SER A 599 23.08 10.77 11.86
N GLU A 600 23.72 11.80 11.26
CA GLU A 600 24.14 11.79 9.86
C GLU A 600 23.01 11.52 8.84
N ALA A 601 21.72 11.63 9.23
CA ALA A 601 20.60 11.43 8.33
C ALA A 601 20.43 12.60 7.35
N ASP A 602 19.94 12.30 6.14
CA ASP A 602 19.61 13.27 5.11
C ASP A 602 18.10 13.55 5.11
N LEU A 603 17.70 14.67 5.72
CA LEU A 603 16.31 15.11 5.89
C LEU A 603 15.98 16.34 5.02
N ARG A 604 16.75 16.57 3.95
CA ARG A 604 16.59 17.76 3.10
C ARG A 604 15.17 17.85 2.54
N GLY A 605 14.52 18.99 2.78
CA GLY A 605 13.17 19.26 2.33
C GLY A 605 12.07 18.39 2.97
N ALA A 606 12.38 17.62 4.00
CA ALA A 606 11.39 16.82 4.72
C ALA A 606 10.34 17.70 5.41
N ASP A 607 9.07 17.25 5.42
CA ASP A 607 7.99 17.94 6.14
C ASP A 607 7.76 17.29 7.50
N MET A 608 8.23 17.93 8.55
CA MET A 608 8.15 17.52 9.96
C MET A 608 7.18 18.42 10.74
N THR A 609 6.18 18.99 10.08
CA THR A 609 5.19 19.86 10.72
C THR A 609 4.52 19.12 11.89
N ASN A 610 4.53 19.75 13.08
CA ASN A 610 4.02 19.19 14.33
C ASN A 610 4.67 17.85 14.75
N ALA A 611 5.83 17.52 14.24
CA ALA A 611 6.56 16.32 14.67
C ALA A 611 7.05 16.45 16.12
N LYS A 612 7.13 15.32 16.83
CA LYS A 612 7.74 15.21 18.14
C LYS A 612 9.16 14.69 18.00
N LEU A 613 10.14 15.51 18.35
CA LEU A 613 11.56 15.24 18.25
C LEU A 613 12.24 15.39 19.62
N THR A 614 11.49 15.20 20.70
CA THR A 614 12.04 15.34 22.06
C THR A 614 13.14 14.30 22.32
N GLU A 615 14.28 14.74 22.89
CA GLU A 615 15.43 13.87 23.17
C GLU A 615 16.01 13.14 21.94
N THR A 616 15.70 13.59 20.74
CA THR A 616 16.20 13.01 19.48
C THR A 616 17.67 13.35 19.27
N VAL A 617 18.45 12.43 18.70
CA VAL A 617 19.83 12.66 18.28
C VAL A 617 19.83 12.99 16.79
N LEU A 618 20.30 14.18 16.41
CA LEU A 618 20.35 14.71 15.03
C LEU A 618 21.78 15.19 14.66
N GLU A 619 22.79 14.71 15.37
CA GLU A 619 24.19 15.13 15.18
C GLU A 619 24.64 14.90 13.73
N GLY A 620 25.14 15.94 13.08
CA GLY A 620 25.62 15.87 11.69
C GLY A 620 24.58 15.63 10.62
N ALA A 621 23.30 15.65 10.95
CA ALA A 621 22.23 15.49 9.96
C ALA A 621 22.08 16.71 9.04
N ASP A 622 21.49 16.54 7.86
CA ASP A 622 21.15 17.64 6.94
C ASP A 622 19.64 17.82 6.85
N MET A 623 19.13 18.89 7.43
CA MET A 623 17.72 19.31 7.42
C MET A 623 17.52 20.56 6.57
N SER A 624 18.40 20.83 5.59
CA SER A 624 18.30 22.01 4.73
C SER A 624 16.93 22.08 4.05
N GLY A 625 16.26 23.22 4.20
CA GLY A 625 14.92 23.45 3.65
C GLY A 625 13.80 22.60 4.28
N ALA A 626 14.06 21.88 5.34
CA ALA A 626 13.03 21.10 6.05
C ALA A 626 11.95 22.01 6.67
N ARG A 627 10.75 21.48 6.84
CA ARG A 627 9.61 22.16 7.47
C ARG A 627 9.39 21.60 8.86
N LEU A 628 9.62 22.42 9.89
CA LEU A 628 9.51 22.08 11.31
C LEU A 628 8.44 22.94 12.01
N LEU A 629 7.41 23.38 11.27
CA LEU A 629 6.34 24.22 11.78
C LEU A 629 5.71 23.58 13.01
N GLY A 630 5.81 24.24 14.18
CA GLY A 630 5.24 23.75 15.43
C GLY A 630 5.83 22.42 15.93
N ALA A 631 6.97 21.97 15.39
CA ALA A 631 7.65 20.77 15.87
C ALA A 631 8.18 20.95 17.30
N ASP A 632 8.22 19.85 18.07
CA ASP A 632 8.79 19.84 19.43
C ASP A 632 10.17 19.17 19.43
N LEU A 633 11.20 19.99 19.53
CA LEU A 633 12.63 19.62 19.55
C LEU A 633 13.23 19.69 20.98
N THR A 634 12.37 19.76 21.99
CA THR A 634 12.84 19.95 23.39
C THR A 634 13.88 18.89 23.77
N GLN A 635 15.04 19.34 24.24
CA GLN A 635 16.17 18.50 24.63
C GLN A 635 16.79 17.65 23.49
N ALA A 636 16.49 17.95 22.23
CA ALA A 636 17.15 17.30 21.12
C ALA A 636 18.63 17.66 21.05
N ARG A 637 19.47 16.72 20.60
CA ARG A 637 20.90 16.89 20.37
C ARG A 637 21.13 17.17 18.90
N MET A 638 21.45 18.40 18.55
CA MET A 638 21.50 18.93 17.19
C MET A 638 22.87 19.57 16.88
N HIS A 639 23.93 19.09 17.52
CA HIS A 639 25.28 19.56 17.30
C HIS A 639 25.69 19.38 15.83
N ASP A 640 26.33 20.39 15.26
CA ASP A 640 26.78 20.45 13.85
C ASP A 640 25.69 20.21 12.80
N LEU A 641 24.42 20.32 13.16
CA LEU A 641 23.26 20.12 12.28
C LEU A 641 23.20 21.19 11.18
N ILE A 642 22.73 20.80 9.99
CA ILE A 642 22.50 21.72 8.88
C ILE A 642 21.01 22.04 8.76
N LEU A 643 20.60 23.27 9.10
CA LEU A 643 19.24 23.79 9.04
C LEU A 643 19.09 24.98 8.07
N THR A 644 19.99 25.10 7.11
CA THR A 644 19.97 26.18 6.14
C THR A 644 18.61 26.30 5.46
N ARG A 645 17.96 27.48 5.56
CA ARG A 645 16.60 27.73 5.03
C ARG A 645 15.50 26.85 5.62
N ALA A 646 15.72 26.17 6.72
CA ALA A 646 14.67 25.39 7.38
C ALA A 646 13.55 26.32 7.91
N ASN A 647 12.33 25.83 7.94
CA ASN A 647 11.18 26.54 8.48
C ASN A 647 10.83 26.02 9.88
N MET A 648 11.26 26.73 10.90
CA MET A 648 11.04 26.43 12.32
C MET A 648 10.00 27.37 12.97
N LEU A 649 9.07 27.91 12.18
CA LEU A 649 8.03 28.83 12.69
C LEU A 649 7.28 28.20 13.86
N GLY A 650 7.36 28.84 15.04
CA GLY A 650 6.70 28.36 16.26
C GLY A 650 7.16 26.99 16.76
N ALA A 651 8.32 26.51 16.32
CA ALA A 651 8.91 25.29 16.84
C ALA A 651 9.33 25.45 18.31
N ARG A 652 9.19 24.39 19.11
CA ARG A 652 9.72 24.33 20.48
C ARG A 652 11.11 23.71 20.45
N ALA A 653 12.11 24.49 20.76
CA ALA A 653 13.51 24.08 20.80
C ALA A 653 14.12 24.44 22.15
N ASN A 654 13.38 24.22 23.23
CA ASN A 654 13.84 24.50 24.58
C ASN A 654 14.91 23.48 25.00
N TRP A 655 16.00 24.00 25.60
CA TRP A 655 17.13 23.19 26.05
C TRP A 655 17.80 22.35 24.94
N VAL A 656 17.63 22.73 23.70
CA VAL A 656 18.24 22.06 22.56
C VAL A 656 19.74 22.41 22.49
N ASP A 657 20.57 21.44 22.09
CA ASP A 657 21.96 21.69 21.73
C ASP A 657 22.07 21.90 20.21
N LEU A 658 22.19 23.14 19.79
CA LEU A 658 22.42 23.60 18.41
C LEU A 658 23.85 24.14 18.22
N SER A 659 24.75 23.85 19.14
CA SER A 659 26.12 24.36 19.05
C SER A 659 26.79 23.99 17.72
N GLY A 660 27.42 24.97 17.07
CA GLY A 660 28.07 24.80 15.75
C GLY A 660 27.09 24.57 14.56
N ALA A 661 25.78 24.50 14.78
CA ALA A 661 24.80 24.26 13.71
C ALA A 661 24.76 25.40 12.68
N ARG A 662 24.31 25.08 11.45
CA ARG A 662 24.15 26.03 10.35
C ARG A 662 22.68 26.37 10.14
N LEU A 663 22.24 27.54 10.60
CA LEU A 663 20.86 28.04 10.51
C LEU A 663 20.73 29.23 9.54
N SER A 664 21.68 29.38 8.61
CA SER A 664 21.64 30.54 7.70
C SER A 664 20.31 30.59 6.93
N ARG A 665 19.66 31.75 6.97
CA ARG A 665 18.34 32.02 6.38
C ARG A 665 17.20 31.13 6.89
N ALA A 666 17.36 30.50 8.05
CA ALA A 666 16.27 29.74 8.69
C ALA A 666 15.15 30.68 9.18
N LEU A 667 13.92 30.19 9.18
CA LEU A 667 12.76 30.89 9.70
C LEU A 667 12.48 30.45 11.12
N LEU A 668 12.89 31.24 12.11
CA LEU A 668 12.76 30.98 13.54
C LEU A 668 11.70 31.91 14.20
N THR A 669 10.82 32.49 13.36
CA THR A 669 9.78 33.40 13.86
C THR A 669 8.95 32.69 14.92
N ARG A 670 8.83 33.29 16.11
CA ARG A 670 8.13 32.74 17.28
C ARG A 670 8.66 31.37 17.76
N ALA A 671 9.87 30.99 17.43
CA ALA A 671 10.47 29.76 17.96
C ALA A 671 10.74 29.91 19.46
N GLU A 672 10.53 28.85 20.23
CA GLU A 672 10.85 28.79 21.66
C GLU A 672 12.24 28.17 21.81
N LEU A 673 13.21 28.99 22.23
CA LEU A 673 14.63 28.65 22.37
C LEU A 673 15.10 28.82 23.83
N PHE A 674 14.21 28.65 24.81
CA PHE A 674 14.54 28.82 26.23
C PHE A 674 15.70 27.88 26.63
N GLY A 675 16.80 28.47 27.12
CA GLY A 675 17.97 27.72 27.56
C GLY A 675 18.70 26.93 26.47
N ALA A 676 18.41 27.18 25.19
CA ALA A 676 19.08 26.51 24.07
C ALA A 676 20.55 26.90 23.98
N ASP A 677 21.41 25.96 23.58
CA ASP A 677 22.80 26.24 23.21
C ASP A 677 22.91 26.51 21.71
N LEU A 678 23.14 27.75 21.34
CA LEU A 678 23.35 28.26 19.98
C LEU A 678 24.79 28.77 19.81
N SER A 679 25.72 28.31 20.65
CA SER A 679 27.09 28.77 20.60
C SER A 679 27.80 28.43 19.29
N GLY A 680 28.45 29.41 18.69
CA GLY A 680 29.13 29.23 17.40
C GLY A 680 28.26 28.95 16.20
N THR A 681 26.92 29.10 16.31
CA THR A 681 25.98 28.86 15.19
C THR A 681 26.11 29.93 14.11
N ASP A 682 25.87 29.49 12.84
CA ASP A 682 25.63 30.39 11.72
C ASP A 682 24.12 30.71 11.62
N LEU A 683 23.72 31.86 12.11
CA LEU A 683 22.37 32.43 12.02
C LEU A 683 22.29 33.57 10.98
N SER A 684 23.22 33.62 10.04
CA SER A 684 23.26 34.68 9.04
C SER A 684 22.00 34.71 8.18
N GLY A 685 21.36 35.88 8.15
CA GLY A 685 20.08 36.11 7.46
C GLY A 685 18.90 35.37 8.06
N ALA A 686 19.02 34.78 9.23
CA ALA A 686 17.89 34.07 9.89
C ALA A 686 16.79 35.05 10.33
N ASP A 687 15.53 34.60 10.36
CA ASP A 687 14.38 35.37 10.82
C ASP A 687 13.98 34.90 12.24
N LEU A 688 14.43 35.66 13.24
CA LEU A 688 14.17 35.44 14.66
C LEU A 688 13.07 36.38 15.20
N VAL A 689 12.22 36.94 14.32
CA VAL A 689 11.14 37.83 14.74
C VAL A 689 10.25 37.15 15.77
N LYS A 690 10.09 37.79 16.94
CA LYS A 690 9.30 37.25 18.06
C LYS A 690 9.80 35.93 18.61
N ALA A 691 11.04 35.54 18.37
CA ALA A 691 11.64 34.36 18.98
C ALA A 691 11.82 34.54 20.51
N TYR A 692 11.65 33.47 21.27
CA TYR A 692 11.82 33.44 22.73
C TYR A 692 13.13 32.73 23.10
N ALA A 693 14.23 33.48 23.14
CA ALA A 693 15.59 32.97 23.40
C ALA A 693 16.09 33.31 24.81
N LEU A 694 15.18 33.25 25.79
CA LEU A 694 15.52 33.53 27.19
C LEU A 694 16.60 32.56 27.66
N ARG A 695 17.65 33.09 28.29
CA ARG A 695 18.78 32.31 28.82
C ARG A 695 19.48 31.43 27.78
N ALA A 696 19.25 31.63 26.49
CA ALA A 696 19.96 30.93 25.45
C ALA A 696 21.45 31.33 25.40
N ASN A 697 22.32 30.39 25.03
CA ASN A 697 23.72 30.65 24.80
C ASN A 697 23.99 30.87 23.30
N LEU A 698 24.25 32.11 22.88
CA LEU A 698 24.59 32.50 21.52
C LEU A 698 26.07 32.98 21.44
N SER A 699 26.93 32.51 22.34
CA SER A 699 28.34 32.91 22.34
C SER A 699 29.02 32.61 21.00
N GLY A 700 29.61 33.64 20.38
CA GLY A 700 30.25 33.50 19.07
C GLY A 700 29.32 33.24 17.88
N ALA A 701 28.01 33.26 18.04
CA ALA A 701 27.07 33.10 16.96
C ALA A 701 27.16 34.22 15.91
N ASP A 702 26.96 33.86 14.62
CA ASP A 702 26.93 34.82 13.52
C ASP A 702 25.46 35.17 13.18
N LEU A 703 25.06 36.36 13.55
CA LEU A 703 23.71 36.93 13.32
C LEU A 703 23.73 37.96 12.18
N THR A 704 24.75 38.01 11.35
CA THR A 704 24.83 38.96 10.23
C THR A 704 23.55 38.88 9.36
N ASP A 705 22.96 40.01 9.01
CA ASP A 705 21.73 40.15 8.26
C ASP A 705 20.49 39.49 8.93
N ALA A 706 20.57 39.05 10.18
CA ALA A 706 19.42 38.43 10.87
C ALA A 706 18.35 39.48 11.19
N LYS A 707 17.10 39.02 11.33
CA LYS A 707 15.94 39.81 11.77
C LYS A 707 15.59 39.46 13.20
N LEU A 708 15.60 40.45 14.09
CA LEU A 708 15.42 40.27 15.53
C LEU A 708 14.19 40.96 16.10
N ASP A 709 13.34 41.63 15.28
CA ASP A 709 12.25 42.46 15.77
C ASP A 709 11.38 41.71 16.79
N ASP A 710 11.08 42.38 17.90
CA ASP A 710 10.28 41.83 19.01
C ASP A 710 10.83 40.54 19.68
N ALA A 711 12.07 40.15 19.41
CA ALA A 711 12.65 38.93 20.02
C ALA A 711 13.03 39.15 21.49
N ASP A 712 12.95 38.09 22.30
CA ASP A 712 13.29 38.12 23.73
C ASP A 712 14.59 37.33 23.99
N PHE A 713 15.69 38.02 24.21
CA PHE A 713 17.01 37.53 24.60
C PHE A 713 17.32 37.78 26.07
N SER A 714 16.30 37.91 26.93
CA SER A 714 16.56 38.21 28.35
C SER A 714 17.36 37.10 29.03
N GLY A 715 18.42 37.51 29.72
CA GLY A 715 19.41 36.62 30.35
C GLY A 715 20.20 35.74 29.37
N ALA A 716 20.16 35.99 28.08
CA ALA A 716 20.91 35.26 27.07
C ALA A 716 22.43 35.65 27.12
N ILE A 717 23.28 34.69 26.69
CA ILE A 717 24.74 34.90 26.56
C ILE A 717 25.06 35.13 25.08
N LEU A 718 25.40 36.35 24.69
CA LEU A 718 25.73 36.75 23.33
C LEU A 718 27.21 37.17 23.22
N ARG A 719 28.09 36.60 24.03
CA ARG A 719 29.53 36.94 24.07
C ARG A 719 30.17 36.71 22.71
N GLY A 720 30.82 37.77 22.17
CA GLY A 720 31.51 37.66 20.87
C GLY A 720 30.57 37.37 19.70
N ALA A 721 29.24 37.46 19.87
CA ALA A 721 28.30 37.31 18.78
C ALA A 721 28.48 38.39 17.71
N LYS A 722 28.28 38.05 16.44
CA LYS A 722 28.38 38.96 15.29
C LYS A 722 26.99 39.38 14.82
N MET A 723 26.68 40.65 14.91
CA MET A 723 25.38 41.22 14.47
C MET A 723 25.57 42.64 13.89
N PRO A 724 26.54 42.84 12.96
CA PRO A 724 26.82 44.15 12.40
C PRO A 724 25.64 44.63 11.53
N GLU A 725 25.45 45.95 11.49
CA GLU A 725 24.49 46.68 10.64
C GLU A 725 23.02 46.32 10.83
N LEU A 726 22.68 45.55 11.86
CA LEU A 726 21.27 45.11 12.10
C LEU A 726 20.40 46.31 12.51
N VAL A 727 19.10 46.18 12.18
CA VAL A 727 18.04 47.02 12.75
C VAL A 727 17.43 46.28 13.93
N ILE A 728 17.58 46.81 15.13
CA ILE A 728 17.18 46.20 16.39
C ILE A 728 16.04 47.03 16.97
N ARG A 729 14.81 46.46 16.87
CA ARG A 729 13.57 47.08 17.32
C ARG A 729 12.85 46.23 18.34
N SER A 730 12.44 46.81 19.43
CA SER A 730 11.62 46.12 20.48
C SER A 730 12.25 44.78 20.96
N VAL A 731 13.55 44.65 20.85
CA VAL A 731 14.28 43.44 21.32
C VAL A 731 14.50 43.57 22.82
N ASN A 732 14.22 42.52 23.57
CA ASN A 732 14.51 42.48 25.00
C ASN A 732 15.89 41.89 25.25
N PHE A 733 16.88 42.71 25.67
CA PHE A 733 18.20 42.29 26.11
C PHE A 733 18.37 42.39 27.64
N GLY A 734 17.28 42.42 28.40
CA GLY A 734 17.37 42.49 29.86
C GLY A 734 18.23 41.35 30.43
N GLN A 735 19.20 41.69 31.29
CA GLN A 735 20.14 40.74 31.91
C GLN A 735 21.04 39.94 30.91
N ALA A 736 21.03 40.28 29.62
CA ALA A 736 21.85 39.61 28.61
C ALA A 736 23.36 39.99 28.78
N ASP A 737 24.24 39.05 28.43
CA ASP A 737 25.68 39.26 28.32
C ASP A 737 26.10 39.37 26.83
N LEU A 738 26.30 40.61 26.39
CA LEU A 738 26.76 40.97 25.05
C LEU A 738 28.26 41.41 25.05
N SER A 739 29.04 40.92 26.01
CA SER A 739 30.45 41.24 26.06
C SER A 739 31.16 40.80 24.79
N ASP A 740 32.08 41.66 24.29
CA ASP A 740 32.85 41.43 23.07
C ASP A 740 32.00 41.26 21.78
N ALA A 741 30.67 41.47 21.82
CA ALA A 741 29.79 41.33 20.66
C ALA A 741 30.09 42.41 19.60
N ASP A 742 30.01 42.08 18.32
CA ASP A 742 30.10 43.02 17.22
C ASP A 742 28.71 43.50 16.81
N MET A 743 28.36 44.71 17.21
CA MET A 743 27.12 45.44 16.88
C MET A 743 27.44 46.71 16.07
N SER A 744 28.55 46.70 15.33
CA SER A 744 28.98 47.83 14.54
C SER A 744 27.94 48.20 13.48
N GLY A 745 27.67 49.50 13.32
CA GLY A 745 26.70 50.01 12.35
C GLY A 745 25.21 49.71 12.68
N CYS A 746 24.90 49.01 13.76
CA CYS A 746 23.53 48.68 14.16
C CYS A 746 22.65 49.94 14.37
N ARG A 747 21.35 49.78 14.14
CA ARG A 747 20.32 50.76 14.48
C ARG A 747 19.45 50.25 15.63
N PHE A 748 19.58 50.87 16.78
CA PHE A 748 18.77 50.59 17.97
C PHE A 748 17.61 51.59 18.03
N GLU A 749 16.40 51.09 17.96
CA GLU A 749 15.19 51.93 17.93
C GLU A 749 14.20 51.54 19.03
N ALA A 750 13.81 52.46 19.87
CA ALA A 750 12.79 52.31 20.91
C ALA A 750 13.06 51.10 21.83
N LEU A 751 14.25 51.00 22.39
CA LEU A 751 14.65 49.89 23.25
C LEU A 751 14.75 50.28 24.71
N TYR A 752 14.34 49.40 25.59
CA TYR A 752 14.66 49.41 27.02
C TYR A 752 15.56 48.24 27.36
N VAL A 753 16.77 48.54 27.78
CA VAL A 753 17.79 47.54 28.11
C VAL A 753 18.12 47.68 29.59
N SER A 754 17.88 46.62 30.37
CA SER A 754 18.13 46.64 31.80
C SER A 754 19.10 45.52 32.25
N ASN A 755 20.00 45.85 33.16
CA ASN A 755 20.94 44.91 33.78
C ASN A 755 21.81 44.09 32.78
N ALA A 756 21.98 44.59 31.56
CA ALA A 756 22.79 43.93 30.52
C ALA A 756 24.26 44.24 30.67
N VAL A 757 25.11 43.28 30.28
CA VAL A 757 26.56 43.39 30.23
C VAL A 757 27.01 43.53 28.77
N MET A 758 27.64 44.65 28.39
CA MET A 758 28.09 44.95 27.02
C MET A 758 29.58 45.34 27.04
N ARG A 759 30.40 44.74 27.91
CA ARG A 759 31.82 45.00 28.04
C ARG A 759 32.54 44.77 26.73
N SER A 760 33.40 45.72 26.38
CA SER A 760 34.21 45.63 25.15
C SER A 760 33.40 45.43 23.87
N ALA A 761 32.07 45.59 23.88
CA ALA A 761 31.23 45.44 22.69
C ALA A 761 31.62 46.47 21.63
N ASN A 762 31.69 46.04 20.37
CA ASN A 762 31.93 46.89 19.22
C ASN A 762 30.61 47.47 18.71
N MET A 763 30.34 48.76 19.02
CA MET A 763 29.15 49.48 18.54
C MET A 763 29.53 50.65 17.64
N ARG A 764 30.73 50.59 17.02
CA ARG A 764 31.23 51.63 16.12
C ARG A 764 30.22 51.97 15.04
N ASN A 765 29.97 53.25 14.75
CA ASN A 765 29.02 53.78 13.76
C ASN A 765 27.56 53.43 14.06
N ALA A 766 27.20 52.89 15.23
CA ALA A 766 25.84 52.54 15.58
C ALA A 766 24.93 53.80 15.72
N ILE A 767 23.66 53.58 15.48
CA ILE A 767 22.62 54.62 15.59
C ILE A 767 21.67 54.25 16.71
N PHE A 768 21.52 55.07 17.72
CA PHE A 768 20.61 54.88 18.84
C PHE A 768 19.50 55.92 18.79
N ARG A 769 18.23 55.53 18.81
CA ARG A 769 17.04 56.37 18.81
C ARG A 769 16.06 55.92 19.87
N GLY A 770 15.82 56.80 20.88
CA GLY A 770 14.88 56.48 21.94
C GLY A 770 15.25 55.22 22.73
N VAL A 771 16.53 55.04 23.05
CA VAL A 771 17.00 53.89 23.80
C VAL A 771 17.25 54.25 25.27
N MET A 772 16.85 53.36 26.17
CA MET A 772 17.11 53.49 27.60
C MET A 772 17.98 52.35 28.08
N PHE A 773 19.13 52.68 28.70
CA PHE A 773 20.02 51.73 29.38
C PHE A 773 19.89 51.97 30.89
N GLU A 774 19.50 50.90 31.63
CA GLU A 774 19.36 50.93 33.07
C GLU A 774 20.21 49.83 33.72
N ASN A 775 21.05 50.16 34.67
CA ASN A 775 21.95 49.26 35.40
C ASN A 775 22.83 48.41 34.44
N CYS A 776 23.26 48.95 33.30
CA CYS A 776 24.04 48.24 32.27
C CYS A 776 25.52 48.47 32.45
N ASP A 777 26.33 47.53 32.00
CA ASP A 777 27.78 47.63 31.96
C ASP A 777 28.29 47.72 30.49
N LEU A 778 28.57 48.93 30.04
CA LEU A 778 29.19 49.24 28.75
C LEU A 778 30.69 49.58 28.88
N SER A 779 31.35 49.11 29.94
CA SER A 779 32.77 49.39 30.18
C SER A 779 33.64 48.89 29.02
N MET A 780 34.63 49.66 28.60
CA MET A 780 35.56 49.38 27.49
C MET A 780 34.88 49.28 26.11
N ALA A 781 33.57 49.58 25.97
CA ALA A 781 32.86 49.47 24.70
C ALA A 781 33.40 50.45 23.67
N ASP A 782 33.49 50.00 22.38
CA ASP A 782 33.85 50.89 21.27
C ASP A 782 32.59 51.55 20.71
N LEU A 783 32.31 52.76 21.15
CA LEU A 783 31.16 53.60 20.78
C LEU A 783 31.59 54.75 19.83
N LYS A 784 32.67 54.58 19.07
CA LYS A 784 33.14 55.57 18.13
C LYS A 784 32.11 55.86 17.06
N ARG A 785 31.96 57.16 16.76
CA ARG A 785 31.11 57.65 15.67
C ARG A 785 29.67 57.22 15.77
N ILE A 786 29.15 56.93 16.95
CA ILE A 786 27.75 56.65 17.13
C ILE A 786 26.91 57.88 16.89
N LYS A 787 25.65 57.67 16.55
CA LYS A 787 24.63 58.75 16.52
C LYS A 787 23.56 58.40 17.54
N ALA A 788 23.50 59.11 18.64
CA ALA A 788 22.56 58.93 19.73
C ALA A 788 21.54 60.06 19.77
N THR A 789 20.27 59.75 19.73
CA THR A 789 19.20 60.77 19.88
C THR A 789 18.12 60.25 20.84
N GLY A 790 17.83 60.98 21.88
CA GLY A 790 16.85 60.61 22.91
C GLY A 790 17.27 59.34 23.69
N VAL A 791 18.54 59.24 24.03
CA VAL A 791 19.09 58.08 24.78
C VAL A 791 19.23 58.46 26.25
N TYR A 792 18.80 57.53 27.12
CA TYR A 792 18.95 57.70 28.58
C TYR A 792 19.77 56.56 29.17
N LEU A 793 20.80 56.94 29.90
CA LEU A 793 21.65 56.02 30.64
C LEU A 793 21.47 56.26 32.14
N THR A 794 21.01 55.23 32.85
CA THR A 794 20.78 55.32 34.30
C THR A 794 21.51 54.19 35.00
N ASN A 795 22.26 54.54 36.05
CA ASN A 795 23.11 53.60 36.82
C ASN A 795 24.03 52.73 35.93
N THR A 796 24.56 53.28 34.86
CA THR A 796 25.21 52.55 33.78
C THR A 796 26.71 52.83 33.82
N SER A 797 27.56 51.81 33.59
CA SER A 797 29.01 51.99 33.49
C SER A 797 29.41 52.20 32.03
N LEU A 798 30.12 53.30 31.75
CA LEU A 798 30.86 53.58 30.53
C LEU A 798 32.37 53.71 30.80
N SER A 799 32.84 53.06 31.90
CA SER A 799 34.23 53.14 32.30
C SER A 799 35.18 52.64 31.18
N GLY A 800 36.10 53.47 30.72
CA GLY A 800 37.00 53.15 29.62
C GLY A 800 36.38 53.12 28.23
N ALA A 801 35.07 53.40 28.09
CA ALA A 801 34.39 53.37 26.78
C ALA A 801 34.91 54.46 25.84
N ASP A 802 34.92 54.17 24.54
CA ASP A 802 35.44 55.06 23.51
C ASP A 802 34.30 55.68 22.69
N LEU A 803 33.91 56.92 23.02
CA LEU A 803 32.84 57.66 22.35
C LEU A 803 33.35 58.71 21.37
N ARG A 804 34.60 58.66 20.93
CA ARG A 804 35.20 59.64 20.04
C ARG A 804 34.43 59.83 18.76
N ASP A 805 34.34 61.05 18.29
CA ASP A 805 33.75 61.51 17.05
C ASP A 805 32.23 61.20 16.97
N SER A 806 31.53 60.99 18.09
CA SER A 806 30.12 60.67 18.18
C SER A 806 29.19 61.89 18.17
N GLU A 807 27.93 61.70 17.72
CA GLU A 807 26.87 62.72 17.73
C GLU A 807 25.88 62.36 18.85
N LEU A 808 25.80 63.17 19.88
CA LEU A 808 25.00 62.89 21.08
C LEU A 808 23.96 64.04 21.25
N TYR A 809 22.71 63.81 20.90
CA TYR A 809 21.61 64.76 20.98
C TYR A 809 20.47 64.29 21.88
N SER A 810 20.11 65.07 22.85
CA SER A 810 19.11 64.72 23.88
C SER A 810 19.47 63.44 24.61
N VAL A 811 20.77 63.30 24.98
CA VAL A 811 21.28 62.18 25.78
C VAL A 811 21.31 62.51 27.23
N GLY A 812 20.63 61.68 28.06
CA GLY A 812 20.58 61.81 29.53
C GLY A 812 21.53 60.83 30.20
N PHE A 813 22.35 61.34 31.09
CA PHE A 813 23.27 60.60 31.95
C PHE A 813 22.81 60.71 33.40
N THR A 814 22.39 59.68 34.06
CA THR A 814 21.98 59.64 35.45
C THR A 814 22.75 58.57 36.19
N ASN A 815 23.62 58.99 37.13
CA ASN A 815 24.51 58.11 37.90
C ASN A 815 25.35 57.19 37.00
N VAL A 816 26.02 57.77 35.98
CA VAL A 816 26.85 57.05 34.99
C VAL A 816 28.32 57.10 35.39
N ASP A 817 28.99 55.96 35.41
CA ASP A 817 30.43 55.85 35.60
C ASP A 817 31.19 56.08 34.27
N LEU A 818 31.82 57.23 34.13
CA LEU A 818 32.57 57.64 32.94
C LEU A 818 34.10 57.54 33.13
N ARG A 819 34.61 56.96 34.20
CA ARG A 819 36.07 56.92 34.48
C ARG A 819 36.85 56.33 33.32
N GLY A 820 37.84 57.07 32.85
CA GLY A 820 38.65 56.63 31.72
C GLY A 820 37.96 56.64 30.35
N ALA A 821 36.73 57.09 30.27
CA ALA A 821 35.99 57.20 28.97
C ALA A 821 36.65 58.28 28.08
N ARG A 822 36.49 58.12 26.76
CA ARG A 822 37.05 59.02 25.74
C ARG A 822 35.91 59.71 24.98
N LEU A 823 35.79 61.03 25.21
CA LEU A 823 34.75 61.89 24.61
C LEU A 823 35.33 62.90 23.60
N ASP A 824 36.58 62.71 23.14
CA ASP A 824 37.20 63.60 22.19
C ASP A 824 36.40 63.68 20.86
N GLY A 825 36.13 64.88 20.37
CA GLY A 825 35.49 65.14 19.09
C GLY A 825 33.95 64.86 19.07
N ILE A 826 33.30 64.70 20.24
CA ILE A 826 31.81 64.52 20.24
C ILE A 826 31.11 65.81 19.84
N ARG A 827 29.94 65.62 19.19
CA ARG A 827 28.95 66.68 18.90
C ARG A 827 27.76 66.52 19.83
N TYR A 828 27.26 67.56 20.41
CA TYR A 828 26.26 67.52 21.44
C TYR A 828 25.29 68.70 21.37
N ASP A 829 24.11 68.60 21.95
CA ASP A 829 23.16 69.65 22.18
C ASP A 829 23.19 70.10 23.66
N ARG A 830 22.49 71.19 23.96
CA ARG A 830 22.46 71.74 25.34
C ARG A 830 21.92 70.71 26.37
N PRO A 831 20.82 70.00 26.19
CA PRO A 831 20.37 68.99 27.13
C PRO A 831 21.44 67.90 27.43
N THR A 832 22.15 67.40 26.43
CA THR A 832 23.27 66.45 26.60
C THR A 832 24.39 67.06 27.44
N LEU A 833 24.75 68.29 27.16
CA LEU A 833 25.80 68.97 27.89
C LEU A 833 25.41 69.15 29.36
N GLU A 834 24.20 69.63 29.66
CA GLU A 834 23.65 69.79 31.01
C GLU A 834 23.68 68.46 31.79
N SER A 835 23.32 67.39 31.14
CA SER A 835 23.35 66.02 31.73
C SER A 835 24.78 65.54 32.03
N LEU A 836 25.73 65.71 31.09
CA LEU A 836 27.16 65.39 31.29
C LEU A 836 27.76 66.24 32.43
N ALA A 837 27.41 67.49 32.54
CA ALA A 837 27.93 68.40 33.58
C ALA A 837 27.59 67.91 35.01
N GLN A 838 26.55 67.08 35.17
CA GLN A 838 26.15 66.53 36.48
C GLN A 838 26.93 65.23 36.82
N GLN A 839 27.71 64.65 35.89
CA GLN A 839 28.46 63.44 36.18
C GLN A 839 29.87 63.68 36.75
N ASN A 840 30.41 62.61 37.37
CA ASN A 840 31.85 62.66 37.72
C ASN A 840 32.66 62.38 36.45
N LEU A 841 33.52 63.32 36.07
CA LEU A 841 34.32 63.25 34.82
C LEU A 841 35.81 63.01 35.11
N ASP A 842 36.16 62.54 36.32
CA ASP A 842 37.57 62.24 36.68
C ASP A 842 38.19 61.20 35.73
N GLY A 843 39.34 61.51 35.11
CA GLY A 843 40.01 60.62 34.17
C GLY A 843 39.36 60.47 32.80
N VAL A 844 38.33 61.27 32.48
CA VAL A 844 37.70 61.29 31.16
C VAL A 844 38.60 62.05 30.16
N SER A 845 38.89 61.46 29.01
CA SER A 845 39.49 62.19 27.91
C SER A 845 38.49 62.95 27.11
N MET A 846 38.69 64.27 26.93
CA MET A 846 37.77 65.14 26.20
C MET A 846 38.51 66.32 25.57
N SER A 847 37.95 66.92 24.53
CA SER A 847 38.45 68.13 23.92
C SER A 847 38.41 69.32 24.86
N ASP A 848 39.37 70.28 24.68
CA ASP A 848 39.36 71.55 25.51
C ASP A 848 38.07 72.36 25.37
N ASP A 849 37.43 72.30 24.18
CA ASP A 849 36.10 72.92 23.93
C ASP A 849 34.99 72.34 24.79
N LEU A 850 34.86 70.97 24.77
CA LEU A 850 33.89 70.30 25.62
C LEU A 850 34.10 70.54 27.09
N ARG A 851 35.35 70.54 27.56
CA ARG A 851 35.69 70.88 28.95
C ARG A 851 35.25 72.29 29.37
N ARG A 852 35.48 73.24 28.48
CA ARG A 852 35.07 74.61 28.71
C ARG A 852 33.57 74.81 28.79
N ASP A 853 32.86 74.07 27.87
CA ASP A 853 31.38 74.18 27.84
C ASP A 853 30.77 73.50 29.08
N ILE A 854 31.29 72.36 29.55
CA ILE A 854 30.87 71.71 30.80
C ILE A 854 31.12 72.60 31.99
N GLU A 855 32.31 73.25 32.11
CA GLU A 855 32.60 74.17 33.19
C GLU A 855 31.66 75.39 33.19
N ARG A 856 31.30 75.89 32.00
CA ARG A 856 30.32 76.97 31.87
C ARG A 856 28.95 76.55 32.44
N VAL A 857 28.45 75.37 32.02
CA VAL A 857 27.13 74.89 32.53
C VAL A 857 27.14 74.67 34.05
N ARG A 858 28.24 74.12 34.61
CA ARG A 858 28.39 73.91 36.05
C ARG A 858 28.33 75.19 36.79
N ASN A 859 28.97 76.25 36.22
CA ASN A 859 28.96 77.54 36.83
C ASN A 859 27.60 78.32 36.67
N GLU A 860 26.83 77.97 35.63
CA GLU A 860 25.45 78.53 35.45
C GLU A 860 24.46 77.87 36.44
N ALA A 861 24.71 76.64 36.92
CA ALA A 861 23.85 75.88 37.83
C ALA A 861 24.16 76.06 39.32
N SER A 862 25.40 76.52 39.66
CA SER A 862 25.85 76.89 41.00
C SER A 862 25.37 78.30 41.33
#